data_bd1edb833563008b3b2e04a2133b0f4d
#
_entry.id   bd1edb833563008b3b2e04a2133b0f4d
#
_cell.length_a   1.000
_cell.length_b   1.000
_cell.length_c   1.000
_cell.angle_alpha   90.00
_cell.angle_beta   90.00
_cell.angle_gamma   90.00
#
_symmetry.space_group_name_H-M   'P 1'
#
loop_
_entity.id
_entity.type
_entity.pdbx_description
1 polymer ?
#
loop_
_entity_poly.entity_id
_entity_poly.type
_entity_poly.pdbx_seq_one_letter_code
_entity_poly.pdbx_strand_id
1 'polypeptide(L)'
;PTMTDKGTFIVNGAERVIVSQIVRSPGVYFKREISPTGKRLYNATMIPNRGAWLKIETDSNDIIYVKIDKNRKILATTLLKAMGITVSEMESLFTHFEFLKKTLDKDTTETTDDALIDLYKKLRPGDPASAQGGRQILESRFFDDKKYDIGRVGRYKLNKKLNLNIPKNQRTLTVQDIVASIEYLINLTYDEGSLDDIDHLGNRRIRSVGELLQNQFRVGLSRIERIVKERMTLQDSETLTPLNLLNTKPLVASLKEFFGSSQLSQFMDQINPLAELTHKRRISALGPGGLQRERAGFAVRDIHPSHYGRICPIETPEGPNAGLIGSLATHARVNDYGFVESPFFVVKDGKVTDEVVYMTADEDENFRCAPADVQLNPDNTFKAAQIPVRYRSEFIMSDSSKVDYMGVCPIQIISVATSMIPFIEHDDANRALMGSNMQRQSVPLLITERPVVGTGMERRVAKDSGMVVCARVSGVVSRVTGEEIIITDQAGKQHLHTLMKYVRSNQDTCINQKPIVKEGDKIEAGDVIADGASTSCGELSIGKNILVAYMPWEGYNFEDAILLSERCVHDDIFTSVHIEKLEIDARQTKLGPEEITREIPNVSEEALRHLDERGIVRIGARVYADDILVGKVTPKGESEHPPEEKLLRAIFAEKARDVKDNSLRVPHGEGGRVLDVKVFDREKGDELPPGANTVIRVYIAQKRKVSVGDKLSGRHGNKGIVSRILPKEDMPFLPDGTPVDIVLNPLGVPSRMNVGQTYECLLGLAAYLTGEHYEAPSFDERYGDNQSEIATKAELLRGIKESGCDWVREDGKVYLIDGRTGEPFDEPIAVGLSYILKLVHLVDDKIHARSTGPYSLVTQQPLGGKAQFGGQRFGEMEVWALEAYGAAYTLQEMLTIKSDDVNGRNRAYESIVKGDNIPRPGIPESFKVLVRELQSIGLDITVAKKNGVEVDLMSDMEDLRKAAPKRTLSDIDSELLNINFFDTSATLGEI
;
A
#
# COMPACT_ATOMS: atom_id res chain seq x y z
N PRO A 1 -8.39 17.05 -13.02
CA PRO A 1 -9.37 15.95 -13.08
C PRO A 1 -10.53 16.21 -12.12
N THR A 2 -11.72 15.74 -12.50
CA THR A 2 -12.93 15.83 -11.69
C THR A 2 -13.01 14.57 -10.82
N MET A 3 -13.52 14.70 -9.60
CA MET A 3 -13.75 13.54 -8.73
C MET A 3 -14.93 12.73 -9.29
N THR A 4 -14.78 11.41 -9.33
CA THR A 4 -15.85 10.48 -9.71
C THR A 4 -16.86 10.33 -8.57
N ASP A 5 -18.05 9.77 -8.86
CA ASP A 5 -19.09 9.50 -7.86
C ASP A 5 -18.60 8.54 -6.76
N LYS A 6 -17.55 7.75 -7.03
CA LYS A 6 -16.91 6.82 -6.10
C LYS A 6 -15.78 7.43 -5.28
N GLY A 7 -15.51 8.74 -5.41
CA GLY A 7 -14.45 9.42 -4.68
C GLY A 7 -13.03 9.20 -5.21
N THR A 8 -12.90 8.79 -6.45
CA THR A 8 -11.63 8.57 -7.15
C THR A 8 -11.36 9.65 -8.21
N PHE A 9 -10.12 9.70 -8.69
CA PHE A 9 -9.73 10.58 -9.79
C PHE A 9 -9.17 9.75 -10.93
N ILE A 10 -9.52 10.11 -12.17
CA ILE A 10 -8.97 9.48 -13.37
C ILE A 10 -7.81 10.34 -13.85
N VAL A 11 -6.59 9.81 -13.77
CA VAL A 11 -5.36 10.47 -14.17
C VAL A 11 -4.61 9.57 -15.16
N ASN A 12 -4.38 10.08 -16.37
CA ASN A 12 -3.74 9.33 -17.47
C ASN A 12 -4.43 7.99 -17.77
N GLY A 13 -5.76 7.94 -17.66
CA GLY A 13 -6.56 6.74 -17.90
C GLY A 13 -6.59 5.71 -16.76
N ALA A 14 -5.95 5.98 -15.62
CA ALA A 14 -5.95 5.12 -14.44
C ALA A 14 -6.72 5.78 -13.28
N GLU A 15 -7.51 4.99 -12.57
CA GLU A 15 -8.17 5.45 -11.35
C GLU A 15 -7.15 5.55 -10.21
N ARG A 16 -7.13 6.72 -9.56
CA ARG A 16 -6.26 7.00 -8.41
C ARG A 16 -7.08 7.45 -7.21
N VAL A 17 -6.58 7.12 -6.03
CA VAL A 17 -7.12 7.56 -4.75
C VAL A 17 -6.11 8.47 -4.08
N ILE A 18 -6.58 9.61 -3.57
CA ILE A 18 -5.78 10.49 -2.75
C ILE A 18 -6.00 10.09 -1.30
N VAL A 19 -4.97 9.52 -0.67
CA VAL A 19 -5.02 9.05 0.71
C VAL A 19 -5.00 10.25 1.65
N SER A 20 -5.86 10.24 2.67
CA SER A 20 -5.88 11.23 3.72
C SER A 20 -4.61 11.18 4.55
N GLN A 21 -4.06 12.34 4.88
CA GLN A 21 -2.84 12.46 5.66
C GLN A 21 -3.14 12.86 7.10
N ILE A 22 -2.52 12.18 8.07
CA ILE A 22 -2.57 12.58 9.47
C ILE A 22 -1.32 13.37 9.82
N VAL A 23 -1.52 14.57 10.37
CA VAL A 23 -0.43 15.50 10.74
C VAL A 23 -0.70 16.07 12.12
N ARG A 24 0.34 16.61 12.75
CA ARG A 24 0.16 17.40 13.95
C ARG A 24 -0.67 18.64 13.64
N SER A 25 -1.68 18.94 14.45
CA SER A 25 -2.50 20.14 14.23
C SER A 25 -1.65 21.40 14.49
N PRO A 26 -1.90 22.51 13.79
CA PRO A 26 -1.32 23.79 14.18
C PRO A 26 -1.81 24.18 15.57
N GLY A 27 -0.97 24.89 16.34
CA GLY A 27 -1.26 25.27 17.70
C GLY A 27 -0.02 25.41 18.56
N VAL A 28 -0.16 25.45 19.89
CA VAL A 28 0.94 25.45 20.85
C VAL A 28 0.98 24.13 21.60
N TYR A 29 2.18 23.62 21.82
CA TYR A 29 2.44 22.34 22.50
C TYR A 29 3.47 22.51 23.59
N PHE A 30 3.14 22.10 24.79
CA PHE A 30 4.00 22.16 25.96
C PHE A 30 4.56 20.80 26.31
N LYS A 31 5.86 20.68 26.41
CA LYS A 31 6.59 19.47 26.77
C LYS A 31 7.51 19.67 27.95
N ARG A 32 7.75 18.60 28.69
CA ARG A 32 8.76 18.53 29.76
C ARG A 32 9.91 17.63 29.30
N GLU A 33 11.12 18.11 29.49
CA GLU A 33 12.36 17.37 29.30
C GLU A 33 13.13 17.32 30.62
N ILE A 34 13.83 16.25 30.90
CA ILE A 34 14.68 16.15 32.09
C ILE A 34 16.10 16.36 31.64
N SER A 35 16.76 17.37 32.21
CA SER A 35 18.18 17.64 31.99
C SER A 35 19.02 16.46 32.48
N PRO A 36 20.23 16.22 31.94
CA PRO A 36 21.19 15.27 32.51
C PRO A 36 21.50 15.50 33.99
N THR A 37 21.28 16.73 34.49
CA THR A 37 21.43 17.12 35.91
C THR A 37 20.20 16.82 36.77
N GLY A 38 19.14 16.17 36.20
CA GLY A 38 17.89 15.85 36.89
C GLY A 38 16.87 17.00 36.98
N LYS A 39 17.20 18.21 36.50
CA LYS A 39 16.28 19.37 36.53
C LYS A 39 15.21 19.22 35.45
N ARG A 40 13.95 19.57 35.79
CA ARG A 40 12.82 19.61 34.83
C ARG A 40 12.93 20.86 33.98
N LEU A 41 13.02 20.71 32.68
CA LEU A 41 13.02 21.77 31.68
C LEU A 41 11.71 21.72 30.91
N TYR A 42 11.14 22.89 30.68
CA TYR A 42 9.88 23.01 29.94
C TYR A 42 10.10 23.68 28.59
N ASN A 43 9.44 23.25 27.57
CA ASN A 43 9.43 23.89 26.26
C ASN A 43 8.04 24.04 25.71
N ALA A 44 7.77 25.17 25.08
CA ALA A 44 6.56 25.42 24.31
C ALA A 44 6.91 25.54 22.83
N THR A 45 6.22 24.87 21.97
CA THR A 45 6.42 24.94 20.50
C THR A 45 5.15 25.38 19.82
N MET A 46 5.18 26.55 19.20
CA MET A 46 4.07 27.05 18.37
C MET A 46 4.29 26.60 16.91
N ILE A 47 3.36 25.87 16.39
CA ILE A 47 3.38 25.29 15.03
C ILE A 47 2.25 25.92 14.22
N PRO A 48 2.56 26.74 13.18
CA PRO A 48 1.57 27.27 12.28
C PRO A 48 1.21 26.23 11.19
N ASN A 49 0.11 26.47 10.50
CA ASN A 49 -0.19 25.76 9.28
C ASN A 49 0.79 26.12 8.15
N ARG A 50 1.22 27.39 8.14
CA ARG A 50 2.23 27.94 7.21
C ARG A 50 2.98 29.07 7.90
N GLY A 51 4.31 29.04 7.85
CA GLY A 51 5.16 30.09 8.42
C GLY A 51 6.24 29.55 9.34
N ALA A 52 6.87 30.45 10.07
CA ALA A 52 7.98 30.14 10.97
C ALA A 52 7.51 29.48 12.28
N TRP A 53 8.26 28.50 12.75
CA TRP A 53 8.05 27.90 14.08
C TRP A 53 8.63 28.77 15.16
N LEU A 54 7.90 28.92 16.27
CA LEU A 54 8.35 29.60 17.45
C LEU A 54 8.50 28.59 18.58
N LYS A 55 9.71 28.40 19.08
CA LYS A 55 10.00 27.51 20.22
C LYS A 55 10.50 28.33 21.42
N ILE A 56 9.84 28.19 22.56
CA ILE A 56 10.18 28.84 23.82
C ILE A 56 10.71 27.76 24.74
N GLU A 57 11.91 27.90 25.28
CA GLU A 57 12.60 26.88 26.09
C GLU A 57 13.10 27.50 27.41
N THR A 58 12.96 26.76 28.52
CA THR A 58 13.65 27.06 29.77
C THR A 58 15.02 26.40 29.81
N ASP A 59 16.01 27.06 30.38
CA ASP A 59 17.35 26.52 30.58
C ASP A 59 17.56 26.02 32.03
N SER A 60 18.65 25.32 32.27
CA SER A 60 19.05 24.85 33.62
C SER A 60 19.16 25.98 34.68
N ASN A 61 19.37 27.22 34.25
CA ASN A 61 19.46 28.40 35.10
C ASN A 61 18.14 29.18 35.23
N ASP A 62 17.01 28.60 34.83
CA ASP A 62 15.67 29.22 34.82
C ASP A 62 15.55 30.44 33.89
N ILE A 63 16.36 30.51 32.84
CA ILE A 63 16.31 31.54 31.82
C ILE A 63 15.45 31.07 30.66
N ILE A 64 14.54 31.92 30.17
CA ILE A 64 13.66 31.62 29.06
C ILE A 64 14.31 32.12 27.76
N TYR A 65 14.53 31.20 26.85
CA TYR A 65 15.00 31.48 25.50
C TYR A 65 13.91 31.22 24.48
N VAL A 66 13.95 31.97 23.39
CA VAL A 66 13.08 31.81 22.22
C VAL A 66 13.94 31.49 21.00
N LYS A 67 13.52 30.54 20.23
CA LYS A 67 14.09 30.18 18.94
C LYS A 67 13.04 30.39 17.84
N ILE A 68 13.42 31.09 16.81
CA ILE A 68 12.60 31.28 15.60
C ILE A 68 13.18 30.38 14.51
N ASP A 69 12.42 29.34 14.09
CA ASP A 69 12.88 28.27 13.22
C ASP A 69 14.14 27.56 13.77
N LYS A 70 15.20 27.50 12.95
CA LYS A 70 16.49 26.90 13.28
C LYS A 70 17.53 27.93 13.73
N ASN A 71 17.14 29.20 14.00
CA ASN A 71 18.07 30.29 14.32
C ASN A 71 18.59 30.22 15.76
N ARG A 72 19.53 31.16 16.07
CA ARG A 72 20.14 31.26 17.38
C ARG A 72 19.10 31.58 18.46
N LYS A 73 19.44 31.24 19.72
CA LYS A 73 18.61 31.52 20.88
C LYS A 73 18.56 33.04 21.14
N ILE A 74 17.36 33.55 21.40
CA ILE A 74 17.07 34.94 21.77
C ILE A 74 16.46 34.90 23.16
N LEU A 75 16.71 35.88 24.02
CA LEU A 75 16.02 35.98 25.31
C LEU A 75 14.54 36.30 25.11
N ALA A 76 13.66 35.71 25.90
CA ALA A 76 12.24 36.00 25.85
C ALA A 76 11.91 37.47 26.10
N THR A 77 12.61 38.09 27.02
CA THR A 77 12.49 39.52 27.34
C THR A 77 12.86 40.42 26.16
N THR A 78 13.95 40.10 25.45
CA THR A 78 14.33 40.82 24.22
C THR A 78 13.22 40.74 23.16
N LEU A 79 12.58 39.57 22.98
CA LEU A 79 11.45 39.41 22.03
C LEU A 79 10.23 40.22 22.48
N LEU A 80 9.87 40.22 23.78
CA LEU A 80 8.74 40.97 24.33
C LEU A 80 8.99 42.48 24.18
N LYS A 81 10.17 43.00 24.47
CA LYS A 81 10.55 44.41 24.24
C LYS A 81 10.51 44.78 22.76
N ALA A 82 10.99 43.89 21.84
CA ALA A 82 10.92 44.11 20.40
C ALA A 82 9.47 44.17 19.87
N MET A 83 8.51 43.55 20.56
CA MET A 83 7.08 43.67 20.29
C MET A 83 6.41 44.89 20.90
N GLY A 84 7.14 45.69 21.64
CA GLY A 84 6.69 46.96 22.22
C GLY A 84 6.15 46.86 23.64
N ILE A 85 6.36 45.71 24.34
CA ILE A 85 5.92 45.55 25.74
C ILE A 85 7.01 46.11 26.67
N THR A 86 6.64 47.06 27.52
CA THR A 86 7.52 47.66 28.52
C THR A 86 7.72 46.77 29.74
N VAL A 87 8.77 46.96 30.50
CA VAL A 87 9.07 46.16 31.71
C VAL A 87 7.96 46.31 32.74
N SER A 88 7.34 47.49 32.90
CA SER A 88 6.21 47.73 33.80
C SER A 88 4.93 46.97 33.35
N GLU A 89 4.71 46.84 32.04
CA GLU A 89 3.61 46.03 31.52
C GLU A 89 3.89 44.53 31.70
N MET A 90 5.16 44.09 31.58
CA MET A 90 5.52 42.71 31.86
C MET A 90 5.24 42.35 33.33
N GLU A 91 5.52 43.25 34.26
CA GLU A 91 5.23 43.03 35.68
C GLU A 91 3.73 42.87 35.97
N SER A 92 2.88 43.56 35.21
CA SER A 92 1.43 43.44 35.35
C SER A 92 0.82 42.26 34.64
N LEU A 93 1.47 41.76 33.55
CA LEU A 93 0.94 40.68 32.69
C LEU A 93 1.30 39.26 33.20
N PHE A 94 2.44 39.12 33.91
CA PHE A 94 2.92 37.79 34.35
C PHE A 94 2.65 37.55 35.84
N THR A 95 1.91 36.49 36.17
CA THR A 95 1.60 36.12 37.55
C THR A 95 2.87 35.81 38.37
N HIS A 96 3.85 35.14 37.78
CA HIS A 96 5.12 34.80 38.41
C HIS A 96 6.29 35.58 37.79
N PHE A 97 6.25 36.92 37.92
CA PHE A 97 7.27 37.82 37.36
C PHE A 97 8.68 37.53 37.84
N GLU A 98 8.83 37.03 39.08
CA GLU A 98 10.16 36.69 39.65
C GLU A 98 10.95 35.69 38.81
N PHE A 99 10.25 34.76 38.14
CA PHE A 99 10.89 33.82 37.22
C PHE A 99 11.39 34.52 35.95
N LEU A 100 10.61 35.44 35.40
CA LEU A 100 10.99 36.22 34.22
C LEU A 100 12.10 37.23 34.55
N LYS A 101 12.18 37.72 35.81
CA LYS A 101 13.21 38.65 36.27
C LYS A 101 14.62 38.08 36.09
N LYS A 102 14.84 36.80 36.36
CA LYS A 102 16.11 36.12 36.06
C LYS A 102 16.53 36.22 34.59
N THR A 103 15.57 36.22 33.67
CA THR A 103 15.84 36.42 32.24
C THR A 103 16.09 37.87 31.91
N LEU A 104 15.40 38.79 32.60
CA LEU A 104 15.56 40.23 32.45
C LEU A 104 16.95 40.70 32.94
N ASP A 105 17.44 40.15 34.05
CA ASP A 105 18.79 40.47 34.60
C ASP A 105 19.92 40.08 33.64
N LYS A 106 19.67 39.13 32.73
CA LYS A 106 20.63 38.73 31.68
C LYS A 106 20.47 39.53 30.39
N ASP A 107 19.38 40.29 30.25
CA ASP A 107 19.06 41.03 29.04
C ASP A 107 19.80 42.37 29.03
N THR A 108 20.66 42.55 28.04
CA THR A 108 21.48 43.77 27.85
C THR A 108 20.75 44.90 27.10
N THR A 109 19.51 44.65 26.64
CA THR A 109 18.72 45.62 25.87
C THR A 109 17.87 46.48 26.83
N GLU A 110 17.89 47.81 26.67
CA GLU A 110 17.09 48.72 27.48
C GLU A 110 15.85 49.20 26.72
N THR A 111 16.02 49.54 25.45
CA THR A 111 14.94 50.10 24.60
C THR A 111 14.38 49.11 23.61
N THR A 112 13.20 49.44 23.02
CA THR A 112 12.60 48.65 21.96
C THR A 112 13.47 48.60 20.71
N ASP A 113 14.17 49.67 20.40
CA ASP A 113 15.05 49.75 19.23
C ASP A 113 16.31 48.89 19.42
N ASP A 114 16.90 48.86 20.64
CA ASP A 114 18.01 47.97 20.96
C ASP A 114 17.62 46.51 20.86
N ALA A 115 16.42 46.16 21.32
CA ALA A 115 15.87 44.79 21.21
C ALA A 115 15.64 44.36 19.75
N LEU A 116 15.16 45.28 18.90
CA LEU A 116 14.98 45.04 17.44
C LEU A 116 16.31 44.87 16.72
N ILE A 117 17.35 45.60 17.10
CA ILE A 117 18.71 45.50 16.55
C ILE A 117 19.34 44.17 16.97
N ASP A 118 19.23 43.77 18.23
CA ASP A 118 19.73 42.45 18.71
C ASP A 118 18.99 41.28 18.01
N LEU A 119 17.69 41.37 17.88
CA LEU A 119 16.86 40.42 17.11
C LEU A 119 17.37 40.31 15.68
N TYR A 120 17.59 41.42 14.98
CA TYR A 120 18.09 41.44 13.61
C TYR A 120 19.44 40.74 13.48
N LYS A 121 20.43 41.08 14.37
CA LYS A 121 21.75 40.47 14.37
C LYS A 121 21.71 38.94 14.52
N LYS A 122 20.79 38.44 15.35
CA LYS A 122 20.63 36.99 15.59
C LYS A 122 19.91 36.26 14.45
N LEU A 123 18.98 36.95 13.77
CA LEU A 123 18.21 36.36 12.65
C LEU A 123 18.97 36.44 11.32
N ARG A 124 19.76 37.47 11.08
CA ARG A 124 20.60 37.69 9.89
C ARG A 124 22.03 38.08 10.26
N PRO A 125 22.83 37.10 10.67
CA PRO A 125 24.23 37.41 11.00
C PRO A 125 24.98 37.83 9.73
N GLY A 126 25.68 38.98 9.82
CA GLY A 126 26.47 39.51 8.71
C GLY A 126 25.86 40.72 7.96
N ASP A 127 24.57 40.96 8.10
CA ASP A 127 23.95 42.17 7.53
C ASP A 127 24.02 43.36 8.51
N PRO A 128 24.10 44.62 8.01
CA PRO A 128 24.03 45.80 8.85
C PRO A 128 22.70 45.87 9.59
N ALA A 129 22.75 45.88 10.93
CA ALA A 129 21.56 45.82 11.76
C ALA A 129 20.90 47.20 11.89
N SER A 130 19.60 47.29 11.66
CA SER A 130 18.77 48.47 11.90
C SER A 130 17.47 48.09 12.61
N ALA A 131 16.96 49.01 13.46
CA ALA A 131 15.71 48.81 14.18
C ALA A 131 14.52 48.63 13.21
N GLN A 132 14.49 49.40 12.13
CA GLN A 132 13.45 49.28 11.10
C GLN A 132 13.49 47.92 10.37
N GLY A 133 14.69 47.40 10.05
CA GLY A 133 14.87 46.09 9.47
C GLY A 133 14.45 44.98 10.45
N GLY A 134 14.72 45.10 11.74
CA GLY A 134 14.25 44.19 12.77
C GLY A 134 12.73 44.13 12.87
N ARG A 135 12.06 45.28 12.87
CA ARG A 135 10.60 45.39 12.88
C ARG A 135 9.99 44.74 11.63
N GLN A 136 10.53 45.05 10.47
CA GLN A 136 10.03 44.44 9.20
C GLN A 136 10.19 42.93 9.16
N ILE A 137 11.29 42.38 9.71
CA ILE A 137 11.46 40.92 9.79
C ILE A 137 10.43 40.30 10.74
N LEU A 138 10.22 40.90 11.93
CA LEU A 138 9.27 40.41 12.91
C LEU A 138 7.85 40.44 12.35
N GLU A 139 7.41 41.54 11.76
CA GLU A 139 6.12 41.69 11.14
C GLU A 139 5.93 40.70 10.01
N SER A 140 6.90 40.54 9.12
CA SER A 140 6.79 39.63 7.97
C SER A 140 6.77 38.15 8.37
N ARG A 141 7.35 37.77 9.53
CA ARG A 141 7.42 36.37 9.97
C ARG A 141 6.18 35.92 10.74
N PHE A 142 5.53 36.79 11.51
CA PHE A 142 4.47 36.40 12.44
C PHE A 142 3.13 37.11 12.21
N PHE A 143 3.14 38.33 11.65
CA PHE A 143 1.97 39.21 11.58
C PHE A 143 1.46 39.42 10.13
N ASP A 144 2.22 39.00 9.13
CA ASP A 144 1.84 39.12 7.71
C ASP A 144 1.01 37.91 7.26
N ASP A 145 -0.27 38.13 6.91
CA ASP A 145 -1.21 37.13 6.41
C ASP A 145 -0.69 36.36 5.18
N LYS A 146 0.18 36.97 4.37
CA LYS A 146 0.73 36.32 3.18
C LYS A 146 1.80 35.27 3.52
N LYS A 147 2.51 35.42 4.63
CA LYS A 147 3.63 34.57 4.99
C LYS A 147 3.35 33.66 6.18
N TYR A 148 2.47 34.08 7.09
CA TYR A 148 2.13 33.33 8.30
C TYR A 148 0.66 33.04 8.36
N ASP A 149 0.28 31.81 8.65
CA ASP A 149 -1.11 31.39 8.78
C ASP A 149 -1.22 30.24 9.80
N ILE A 150 -1.90 30.48 10.91
CA ILE A 150 -2.23 29.45 11.91
C ILE A 150 -3.41 28.59 11.44
N GLY A 151 -4.24 29.11 10.55
CA GLY A 151 -5.48 28.50 10.15
C GLY A 151 -6.58 28.59 11.23
N ARG A 152 -7.80 28.24 10.87
CA ARG A 152 -8.97 28.23 11.80
C ARG A 152 -8.78 27.21 12.92
N VAL A 153 -8.16 26.06 12.62
CA VAL A 153 -7.89 24.98 13.58
C VAL A 153 -6.88 25.40 14.63
N GLY A 154 -5.76 26.02 14.20
CA GLY A 154 -4.73 26.49 15.12
C GLY A 154 -5.25 27.59 16.05
N ARG A 155 -6.08 28.52 15.53
CA ARG A 155 -6.73 29.55 16.35
C ARG A 155 -7.69 28.94 17.39
N TYR A 156 -8.47 27.94 16.99
CA TYR A 156 -9.33 27.20 17.93
C TYR A 156 -8.51 26.52 19.05
N LYS A 157 -7.41 25.85 18.70
CA LYS A 157 -6.54 25.17 19.68
C LYS A 157 -5.83 26.14 20.60
N LEU A 158 -5.30 27.26 20.07
CA LEU A 158 -4.68 28.32 20.88
C LEU A 158 -5.66 28.92 21.88
N ASN A 159 -6.84 29.32 21.41
CA ASN A 159 -7.87 29.89 22.29
C ASN A 159 -8.28 28.91 23.39
N LYS A 160 -8.49 27.63 23.05
CA LYS A 160 -8.87 26.59 24.02
C LYS A 160 -7.77 26.33 25.06
N LYS A 161 -6.50 26.24 24.63
CA LYS A 161 -5.36 25.92 25.53
C LYS A 161 -4.96 27.07 26.43
N LEU A 162 -4.97 28.29 25.89
CA LEU A 162 -4.50 29.50 26.59
C LEU A 162 -5.65 30.34 27.17
N ASN A 163 -6.90 29.85 27.10
CA ASN A 163 -8.11 30.56 27.53
C ASN A 163 -8.25 31.99 26.94
N LEU A 164 -7.93 32.11 25.62
CA LEU A 164 -8.04 33.37 24.89
C LEU A 164 -9.36 33.48 24.14
N ASN A 165 -9.89 34.71 24.02
CA ASN A 165 -11.13 35.01 23.28
C ASN A 165 -10.83 35.77 21.98
N ILE A 166 -9.83 35.37 21.22
CA ILE A 166 -9.49 36.01 19.95
C ILE A 166 -10.42 35.50 18.84
N PRO A 167 -10.88 36.36 17.92
CA PRO A 167 -11.80 35.96 16.83
C PRO A 167 -11.21 34.82 15.99
N LYS A 168 -12.04 33.83 15.64
CA LYS A 168 -11.63 32.66 14.84
C LYS A 168 -11.14 33.01 13.43
N ASN A 169 -11.45 34.20 12.95
CA ASN A 169 -11.00 34.70 11.64
C ASN A 169 -9.57 35.27 11.66
N GLN A 170 -8.99 35.54 12.86
CA GLN A 170 -7.62 35.99 12.99
C GLN A 170 -6.65 34.85 12.72
N ARG A 171 -6.00 34.87 11.55
CA ARG A 171 -5.13 33.81 11.06
C ARG A 171 -3.65 34.01 11.40
N THR A 172 -3.23 35.23 11.74
CA THR A 172 -1.87 35.56 12.16
C THR A 172 -1.75 35.44 13.67
N LEU A 173 -0.52 35.32 14.18
CA LEU A 173 -0.27 35.44 15.61
C LEU A 173 -0.63 36.84 16.10
N THR A 174 -0.93 36.94 17.39
CA THR A 174 -1.07 38.20 18.11
C THR A 174 -0.03 38.25 19.22
N VAL A 175 0.26 39.47 19.71
CA VAL A 175 1.15 39.64 20.84
C VAL A 175 0.62 38.89 22.09
N GLN A 176 -0.70 38.89 22.26
CA GLN A 176 -1.39 38.18 23.33
C GLN A 176 -1.12 36.65 23.32
N ASP A 177 -1.06 36.03 22.12
CA ASP A 177 -0.75 34.61 21.99
C ASP A 177 0.63 34.28 22.53
N ILE A 178 1.63 35.10 22.23
CA ILE A 178 3.00 34.91 22.63
C ILE A 178 3.16 35.12 24.13
N VAL A 179 2.56 36.19 24.68
CA VAL A 179 2.56 36.50 26.12
C VAL A 179 1.91 35.36 26.89
N ALA A 180 0.69 34.95 26.49
CA ALA A 180 -0.03 33.86 27.17
C ALA A 180 0.74 32.54 27.10
N SER A 181 1.46 32.27 26.01
CA SER A 181 2.29 31.07 25.90
C SER A 181 3.50 31.08 26.82
N ILE A 182 4.12 32.24 27.03
CA ILE A 182 5.23 32.40 27.99
C ILE A 182 4.71 32.29 29.42
N GLU A 183 3.57 32.91 29.73
CA GLU A 183 2.89 32.80 31.02
C GLU A 183 2.54 31.33 31.35
N TYR A 184 1.89 30.62 30.42
CA TYR A 184 1.57 29.21 30.60
C TYR A 184 2.83 28.36 30.83
N LEU A 185 3.94 28.64 30.11
CA LEU A 185 5.20 27.94 30.29
C LEU A 185 5.80 28.18 31.69
N ILE A 186 5.69 29.42 32.22
CA ILE A 186 6.13 29.76 33.57
C ILE A 186 5.24 29.02 34.59
N ASN A 187 3.93 29.05 34.44
CA ASN A 187 2.98 28.38 35.33
C ASN A 187 3.26 26.86 35.41
N LEU A 188 3.65 26.22 34.29
CA LEU A 188 4.09 24.82 34.31
C LEU A 188 5.30 24.52 35.17
N THR A 189 6.20 25.51 35.42
CA THR A 189 7.32 25.34 36.34
C THR A 189 6.90 25.29 37.82
N TYR A 190 5.71 25.81 38.10
CA TYR A 190 5.07 25.75 39.42
C TYR A 190 4.03 24.61 39.52
N ASP A 191 4.06 23.66 38.57
CA ASP A 191 3.13 22.54 38.46
C ASP A 191 1.65 22.97 38.23
N GLU A 192 1.41 24.18 37.71
CA GLU A 192 0.10 24.68 37.29
C GLU A 192 -0.09 24.50 35.80
N GLY A 193 -1.04 23.68 35.42
CA GLY A 193 -1.37 23.40 34.01
C GLY A 193 -1.17 21.96 33.61
N SER A 194 -1.33 21.65 32.33
CA SER A 194 -1.20 20.31 31.75
C SER A 194 -0.20 20.27 30.59
N LEU A 195 0.61 19.23 30.54
CA LEU A 195 1.49 18.93 29.42
C LEU A 195 0.68 18.35 28.25
N ASP A 196 1.19 18.53 27.04
CA ASP A 196 0.54 18.02 25.84
C ASP A 196 1.19 16.72 25.37
N ASP A 197 0.38 15.74 25.03
CA ASP A 197 0.80 14.54 24.33
C ASP A 197 0.68 14.77 22.81
N ILE A 198 1.80 14.59 22.11
CA ILE A 198 1.88 14.84 20.67
C ILE A 198 1.13 13.77 19.88
N ASP A 199 1.11 12.54 20.40
CA ASP A 199 0.54 11.39 19.71
C ASP A 199 -0.96 11.23 19.97
N HIS A 200 -1.52 12.04 20.86
CA HIS A 200 -2.95 12.10 21.12
C HIS A 200 -3.73 12.59 19.90
N LEU A 201 -4.87 11.93 19.56
CA LEU A 201 -5.68 12.30 18.39
C LEU A 201 -6.39 13.66 18.53
N GLY A 202 -6.47 14.22 19.71
CA GLY A 202 -6.83 15.62 19.92
C GLY A 202 -5.78 16.61 19.42
N ASN A 203 -4.56 16.18 19.21
CA ASN A 203 -3.41 16.97 18.73
C ASN A 203 -2.98 16.57 17.31
N ARG A 204 -3.47 15.49 16.79
CA ARG A 204 -3.27 15.05 15.41
C ARG A 204 -4.57 15.21 14.63
N ARG A 205 -4.48 15.79 13.45
CA ARG A 205 -5.63 16.03 12.57
C ARG A 205 -5.43 15.38 11.20
N ILE A 206 -6.52 15.15 10.52
CA ILE A 206 -6.54 14.60 9.17
C ILE A 206 -6.65 15.74 8.15
N ARG A 207 -5.78 15.70 7.16
CA ARG A 207 -5.88 16.51 5.94
C ARG A 207 -6.54 15.65 4.86
N SER A 208 -7.73 16.03 4.46
CA SER A 208 -8.44 15.36 3.36
C SER A 208 -8.00 15.91 1.99
N VAL A 209 -8.52 15.32 0.93
CA VAL A 209 -8.23 15.67 -0.47
C VAL A 209 -8.38 17.17 -0.75
N GLY A 210 -9.46 17.80 -0.24
CA GLY A 210 -9.73 19.21 -0.47
C GLY A 210 -8.62 20.12 0.04
N GLU A 211 -8.13 19.89 1.24
CA GLU A 211 -7.05 20.67 1.84
C GLU A 211 -5.70 20.44 1.12
N LEU A 212 -5.41 19.21 0.73
CA LEU A 212 -4.19 18.87 -0.02
C LEU A 212 -4.19 19.58 -1.41
N LEU A 213 -5.31 19.55 -2.11
CA LEU A 213 -5.47 20.26 -3.37
C LEU A 213 -5.39 21.76 -3.21
N GLN A 214 -6.00 22.33 -2.16
CA GLN A 214 -5.94 23.76 -1.88
C GLN A 214 -4.49 24.23 -1.69
N ASN A 215 -3.68 23.44 -0.99
CA ASN A 215 -2.26 23.77 -0.79
C ASN A 215 -1.50 23.80 -2.12
N GLN A 216 -1.72 22.83 -3.01
CA GLN A 216 -1.08 22.79 -4.33
C GLN A 216 -1.58 23.92 -5.25
N PHE A 217 -2.86 24.19 -5.20
CA PHE A 217 -3.45 25.32 -5.94
C PHE A 217 -2.82 26.65 -5.52
N ARG A 218 -2.64 26.85 -4.21
CA ARG A 218 -1.99 28.06 -3.66
C ARG A 218 -0.53 28.19 -4.13
N VAL A 219 0.24 27.08 -4.15
CA VAL A 219 1.60 27.06 -4.69
C VAL A 219 1.62 27.48 -6.16
N GLY A 220 0.70 26.95 -6.96
CA GLY A 220 0.54 27.30 -8.36
C GLY A 220 0.21 28.79 -8.56
N LEU A 221 -0.73 29.35 -7.77
CA LEU A 221 -1.10 30.76 -7.81
C LEU A 221 0.06 31.68 -7.40
N SER A 222 0.83 31.33 -6.38
CA SER A 222 2.00 32.11 -5.95
C SER A 222 3.07 32.15 -7.05
N ARG A 223 3.23 31.08 -7.83
CA ARG A 223 4.13 31.08 -8.99
C ARG A 223 3.61 32.01 -10.09
N ILE A 224 2.28 32.00 -10.35
CA ILE A 224 1.67 32.92 -11.32
C ILE A 224 1.84 34.38 -10.86
N GLU A 225 1.57 34.69 -9.59
CA GLU A 225 1.73 36.04 -9.02
C GLU A 225 3.15 36.56 -9.26
N ARG A 226 4.16 35.74 -9.02
CA ARG A 226 5.56 36.11 -9.26
C ARG A 226 5.83 36.41 -10.73
N ILE A 227 5.37 35.53 -11.64
CA ILE A 227 5.54 35.73 -13.08
C ILE A 227 4.81 36.99 -13.57
N VAL A 228 3.61 37.25 -13.05
CA VAL A 228 2.85 38.46 -13.39
C VAL A 228 3.61 39.71 -12.94
N LYS A 229 4.12 39.76 -11.73
CA LYS A 229 4.96 40.88 -11.22
C LYS A 229 6.19 41.08 -12.08
N GLU A 230 6.93 40.02 -12.44
CA GLU A 230 8.08 40.11 -13.34
C GLU A 230 7.70 40.67 -14.73
N ARG A 231 6.60 40.21 -15.31
CA ARG A 231 6.14 40.69 -16.61
C ARG A 231 5.66 42.16 -16.58
N MET A 232 4.99 42.55 -15.49
CA MET A 232 4.57 43.95 -15.31
C MET A 232 5.75 44.92 -15.19
N THR A 233 6.91 44.45 -14.68
CA THR A 233 8.12 45.30 -14.61
C THR A 233 8.91 45.32 -15.91
N LEU A 234 8.77 44.34 -16.79
CA LEU A 234 9.58 44.19 -18.01
C LEU A 234 8.85 44.65 -19.29
N GLN A 235 7.54 44.75 -19.28
CA GLN A 235 6.76 45.12 -20.48
C GLN A 235 6.27 46.58 -20.44
N ASP A 236 6.19 47.17 -21.59
CA ASP A 236 5.65 48.54 -21.74
C ASP A 236 4.15 48.58 -21.45
N SER A 237 3.72 49.62 -20.75
CA SER A 237 2.36 49.80 -20.28
C SER A 237 1.28 49.84 -21.39
N GLU A 238 1.66 50.18 -22.62
CA GLU A 238 0.74 50.27 -23.75
C GLU A 238 0.32 48.94 -24.35
N THR A 239 1.16 47.85 -24.15
CA THR A 239 0.92 46.50 -24.67
C THR A 239 0.37 45.53 -23.64
N LEU A 240 0.15 45.98 -22.42
CA LEU A 240 -0.30 45.13 -21.30
C LEU A 240 -1.78 44.77 -21.45
N THR A 241 -2.04 43.47 -21.65
CA THR A 241 -3.39 42.91 -21.58
C THR A 241 -3.42 41.76 -20.54
N PRO A 242 -4.57 41.47 -19.91
CA PRO A 242 -4.66 40.35 -18.96
C PRO A 242 -4.23 39.02 -19.56
N LEU A 243 -4.48 38.76 -20.82
CA LEU A 243 -4.08 37.54 -21.54
C LEU A 243 -2.55 37.41 -21.67
N ASN A 244 -1.85 38.52 -21.89
CA ASN A 244 -0.39 38.54 -22.04
C ASN A 244 0.31 38.38 -20.67
N LEU A 245 -0.30 38.86 -19.59
CA LEU A 245 0.23 38.77 -18.24
C LEU A 245 0.01 37.39 -17.61
N LEU A 246 -1.19 36.85 -17.80
CA LEU A 246 -1.58 35.61 -17.14
C LEU A 246 -1.01 34.37 -17.90
N ASN A 247 -0.26 33.59 -17.21
CA ASN A 247 0.19 32.28 -17.69
C ASN A 247 -0.34 31.19 -16.76
N THR A 248 -1.28 30.39 -17.26
CA THR A 248 -1.90 29.31 -16.48
C THR A 248 -1.04 28.05 -16.37
N LYS A 249 0.01 27.92 -17.18
CA LYS A 249 0.88 26.72 -17.21
C LYS A 249 1.46 26.33 -15.85
N PRO A 250 1.95 27.24 -14.98
CA PRO A 250 2.48 26.89 -13.67
C PRO A 250 1.44 26.27 -12.73
N LEU A 251 0.20 26.71 -12.80
CA LEU A 251 -0.90 26.14 -12.01
C LEU A 251 -1.23 24.72 -12.49
N VAL A 252 -1.39 24.56 -13.80
CA VAL A 252 -1.64 23.25 -14.41
C VAL A 252 -0.50 22.27 -14.10
N ALA A 253 0.75 22.74 -14.17
CA ALA A 253 1.92 21.92 -13.84
C ALA A 253 1.91 21.48 -12.37
N SER A 254 1.61 22.38 -11.42
CA SER A 254 1.53 22.05 -10.00
C SER A 254 0.45 21.01 -9.70
N LEU A 255 -0.73 21.13 -10.34
CA LEU A 255 -1.81 20.16 -10.18
C LEU A 255 -1.47 18.81 -10.84
N LYS A 256 -0.88 18.82 -12.04
CA LYS A 256 -0.42 17.58 -12.70
C LYS A 256 0.66 16.87 -11.89
N GLU A 257 1.59 17.60 -11.30
CA GLU A 257 2.62 17.08 -10.41
C GLU A 257 2.02 16.39 -9.17
N PHE A 258 1.01 17.04 -8.57
CA PHE A 258 0.32 16.44 -7.40
C PHE A 258 -0.40 15.14 -7.76
N PHE A 259 -1.24 15.15 -8.79
CA PHE A 259 -1.99 13.93 -9.16
C PHE A 259 -1.10 12.81 -9.72
N GLY A 260 0.01 13.13 -10.37
CA GLY A 260 0.88 12.16 -11.01
C GLY A 260 2.01 11.64 -10.12
N SER A 261 2.61 12.51 -9.31
CA SER A 261 3.89 12.22 -8.63
C SER A 261 3.84 12.32 -7.11
N SER A 262 2.72 12.78 -6.51
CA SER A 262 2.61 12.87 -5.05
C SER A 262 2.57 11.47 -4.42
N GLN A 263 3.23 11.32 -3.27
CA GLN A 263 3.19 10.09 -2.47
C GLN A 263 1.78 9.75 -1.96
N LEU A 264 0.90 10.75 -1.81
CA LEU A 264 -0.47 10.58 -1.35
C LEU A 264 -1.46 10.28 -2.48
N SER A 265 -1.10 10.60 -3.73
CA SER A 265 -1.86 10.18 -4.90
C SER A 265 -1.40 8.78 -5.31
N GLN A 266 -2.17 7.77 -4.91
CA GLN A 266 -1.83 6.38 -5.12
C GLN A 266 -2.72 5.76 -6.19
N PHE A 267 -2.15 4.81 -6.90
CA PHE A 267 -2.89 3.94 -7.81
C PHE A 267 -3.89 3.13 -6.98
N MET A 268 -5.17 3.21 -7.31
CA MET A 268 -6.21 2.55 -6.52
C MET A 268 -6.01 1.04 -6.49
N ASP A 269 -6.03 0.47 -5.29
CA ASP A 269 -6.05 -0.98 -5.09
C ASP A 269 -7.46 -1.50 -5.43
N GLN A 270 -7.57 -2.12 -6.60
CA GLN A 270 -8.84 -2.49 -7.23
C GLN A 270 -8.95 -4.01 -7.47
N ILE A 271 -8.28 -4.80 -6.63
CA ILE A 271 -8.33 -6.26 -6.72
C ILE A 271 -9.77 -6.74 -6.48
N ASN A 272 -10.40 -6.26 -5.41
CA ASN A 272 -11.77 -6.58 -5.01
C ASN A 272 -12.47 -5.35 -4.40
N PRO A 273 -13.80 -5.35 -4.23
CA PRO A 273 -14.52 -4.20 -3.68
C PRO A 273 -14.06 -3.77 -2.28
N LEU A 274 -13.67 -4.73 -1.44
CA LEU A 274 -13.16 -4.44 -0.10
C LEU A 274 -11.83 -3.68 -0.14
N ALA A 275 -10.93 -4.05 -1.06
CA ALA A 275 -9.66 -3.37 -1.26
C ALA A 275 -9.86 -1.90 -1.67
N GLU A 276 -10.81 -1.62 -2.56
CA GLU A 276 -11.18 -0.25 -2.94
C GLU A 276 -11.69 0.56 -1.74
N LEU A 277 -12.62 0.00 -0.98
CA LEU A 277 -13.21 0.69 0.16
C LEU A 277 -12.18 0.99 1.25
N THR A 278 -11.32 0.02 1.57
CA THR A 278 -10.27 0.20 2.58
C THR A 278 -9.21 1.18 2.14
N HIS A 279 -8.87 1.23 0.85
CA HIS A 279 -7.92 2.21 0.31
C HIS A 279 -8.44 3.64 0.46
N LYS A 280 -9.73 3.88 0.21
CA LYS A 280 -10.38 5.19 0.39
C LYS A 280 -10.45 5.63 1.85
N ARG A 281 -10.51 4.70 2.79
CA ARG A 281 -10.58 4.95 4.25
C ARG A 281 -9.21 4.95 4.94
N ARG A 282 -8.13 4.83 4.17
CA ARG A 282 -6.76 4.79 4.71
C ARG A 282 -6.31 6.15 5.18
N ILE A 283 -5.54 6.16 6.27
CA ILE A 283 -4.93 7.34 6.86
C ILE A 283 -3.42 7.11 6.89
N SER A 284 -2.65 8.02 6.29
CA SER A 284 -1.18 7.93 6.21
C SER A 284 -0.53 9.05 7.01
N ALA A 285 0.48 8.72 7.82
CA ALA A 285 1.33 9.70 8.49
C ALA A 285 2.50 10.18 7.60
N LEU A 286 2.69 9.54 6.46
CA LEU A 286 3.76 9.84 5.50
C LEU A 286 3.33 10.94 4.52
N GLY A 287 4.28 11.39 3.71
CA GLY A 287 4.04 12.34 2.63
C GLY A 287 4.51 13.76 2.90
N PRO A 288 4.21 14.71 2.02
CA PRO A 288 4.64 16.12 2.15
C PRO A 288 4.10 16.74 3.43
N GLY A 289 4.99 17.28 4.26
CA GLY A 289 4.62 17.85 5.57
C GLY A 289 4.32 16.82 6.66
N GLY A 290 4.46 15.53 6.39
CA GLY A 290 4.32 14.42 7.33
C GLY A 290 5.66 13.86 7.82
N LEU A 291 5.61 12.64 8.36
CA LEU A 291 6.76 11.93 8.89
C LEU A 291 7.55 11.21 7.77
N GLN A 292 8.83 11.00 8.01
CA GLN A 292 9.69 10.11 7.22
C GLN A 292 9.81 8.77 7.94
N ARG A 293 9.79 7.65 7.21
CA ARG A 293 9.87 6.29 7.79
C ARG A 293 11.06 6.10 8.72
N GLU A 294 12.22 6.57 8.29
CA GLU A 294 13.49 6.42 9.01
C GLU A 294 13.55 7.25 10.29
N ARG A 295 12.78 8.34 10.36
CA ARG A 295 12.73 9.26 11.51
C ARG A 295 11.56 9.00 12.46
N ALA A 296 10.65 8.10 12.10
CA ALA A 296 9.51 7.73 12.93
C ALA A 296 9.96 6.75 14.01
N GLY A 297 9.95 7.21 15.27
CA GLY A 297 10.22 6.37 16.44
C GLY A 297 9.06 5.43 16.78
N PHE A 298 9.21 4.64 17.84
CA PHE A 298 8.19 3.70 18.29
C PHE A 298 6.92 4.41 18.77
N ALA A 299 7.03 5.53 19.49
CA ALA A 299 5.87 6.22 20.07
C ALA A 299 4.78 6.60 19.05
N VAL A 300 5.18 7.02 17.84
CA VAL A 300 4.24 7.38 16.76
C VAL A 300 3.57 6.15 16.13
N ARG A 301 4.20 4.99 16.23
CA ARG A 301 3.73 3.70 15.66
C ARG A 301 2.87 2.92 16.64
N ASP A 302 2.93 3.25 17.93
CA ASP A 302 2.19 2.56 18.98
C ASP A 302 0.70 2.91 18.94
N ILE A 303 -0.10 2.01 19.50
CA ILE A 303 -1.54 2.21 19.69
C ILE A 303 -1.73 3.11 20.91
N HIS A 304 -2.31 4.29 20.69
CA HIS A 304 -2.61 5.25 21.75
C HIS A 304 -4.05 5.06 22.27
N PRO A 305 -4.35 5.25 23.57
CA PRO A 305 -5.71 5.14 24.09
C PRO A 305 -6.74 6.03 23.38
N SER A 306 -6.32 7.18 22.83
CA SER A 306 -7.19 8.07 22.04
C SER A 306 -7.63 7.47 20.69
N HIS A 307 -7.02 6.36 20.25
CA HIS A 307 -7.41 5.67 19.01
C HIS A 307 -8.74 4.94 19.13
N TYR A 308 -9.24 4.71 20.35
CA TYR A 308 -10.48 4.01 20.61
C TYR A 308 -11.66 4.59 19.82
N GLY A 309 -12.28 3.76 18.99
CA GLY A 309 -13.40 4.15 18.13
C GLY A 309 -13.05 5.11 16.97
N ARG A 310 -11.77 5.42 16.72
CA ARG A 310 -11.30 6.38 15.70
C ARG A 310 -10.41 5.75 14.66
N ILE A 311 -9.35 5.09 15.09
CA ILE A 311 -8.42 4.38 14.22
C ILE A 311 -8.38 2.92 14.63
N CYS A 312 -8.48 2.01 13.66
CA CYS A 312 -8.41 0.58 13.91
C CYS A 312 -7.03 0.19 14.46
N PRO A 313 -6.95 -0.52 15.59
CA PRO A 313 -5.68 -0.94 16.16
C PRO A 313 -5.07 -2.16 15.45
N ILE A 314 -5.84 -2.87 14.63
CA ILE A 314 -5.47 -4.15 14.01
C ILE A 314 -5.01 -3.94 12.57
N GLU A 315 -5.76 -3.20 11.76
CA GLU A 315 -5.47 -3.02 10.34
C GLU A 315 -4.33 -2.01 10.12
N THR A 316 -3.13 -2.53 9.90
CA THR A 316 -1.92 -1.77 9.54
C THR A 316 -1.05 -2.62 8.62
N PRO A 317 -0.24 -2.03 7.70
CA PRO A 317 0.74 -2.80 6.94
C PRO A 317 1.78 -3.48 7.84
N GLU A 318 2.27 -4.62 7.40
CA GLU A 318 3.43 -5.28 7.98
C GLU A 318 4.73 -4.65 7.44
N GLY A 319 5.77 -4.57 8.26
CA GLY A 319 7.10 -4.09 7.85
C GLY A 319 7.36 -2.61 8.18
N PRO A 320 8.10 -1.86 7.33
CA PRO A 320 8.57 -0.51 7.65
C PRO A 320 7.46 0.52 7.89
N ASN A 321 6.29 0.31 7.32
CA ASN A 321 5.13 1.21 7.43
C ASN A 321 4.20 0.86 8.59
N ALA A 322 4.51 -0.15 9.39
CA ALA A 322 3.67 -0.56 10.51
C ALA A 322 3.44 0.61 11.49
N GLY A 323 2.19 0.86 11.85
CA GLY A 323 1.79 1.96 12.72
C GLY A 323 1.78 3.37 12.10
N LEU A 324 2.39 3.56 10.92
CA LEU A 324 2.39 4.85 10.19
C LEU A 324 1.19 4.98 9.24
N ILE A 325 0.67 3.87 8.78
CA ILE A 325 -0.50 3.79 7.93
C ILE A 325 -1.55 3.01 8.69
N GLY A 326 -2.73 3.59 8.88
CA GLY A 326 -3.86 2.97 9.56
C GLY A 326 -5.14 3.14 8.75
N SER A 327 -6.22 2.55 9.25
CA SER A 327 -7.55 2.67 8.67
C SER A 327 -8.50 3.34 9.66
N LEU A 328 -9.42 4.15 9.13
CA LEU A 328 -10.47 4.77 9.90
C LEU A 328 -11.41 3.69 10.46
N ALA A 329 -11.80 3.78 11.72
CA ALA A 329 -12.74 2.87 12.34
C ALA A 329 -14.14 2.96 11.68
N THR A 330 -14.96 1.92 11.83
CA THR A 330 -16.24 1.78 11.12
C THR A 330 -17.19 2.96 11.31
N HIS A 331 -17.35 3.45 12.54
CA HIS A 331 -18.29 4.53 12.90
C HIS A 331 -17.62 5.90 13.07
N ALA A 332 -16.30 5.98 12.87
CA ALA A 332 -15.56 7.22 12.98
C ALA A 332 -15.86 8.16 11.80
N ARG A 333 -15.89 9.45 12.07
CA ARG A 333 -15.98 10.50 11.05
C ARG A 333 -14.98 11.61 11.32
N VAL A 334 -14.69 12.41 10.31
CA VAL A 334 -13.81 13.57 10.41
C VAL A 334 -14.66 14.82 10.49
N ASN A 335 -14.39 15.68 11.48
CA ASN A 335 -15.11 16.94 11.65
C ASN A 335 -14.57 18.05 10.74
N ASP A 336 -15.20 19.22 10.76
CA ASP A 336 -14.80 20.39 9.94
C ASP A 336 -13.39 20.93 10.26
N TYR A 337 -12.86 20.61 11.44
CA TYR A 337 -11.49 20.96 11.84
C TYR A 337 -10.46 19.89 11.49
N GLY A 338 -10.89 18.73 10.99
CA GLY A 338 -10.03 17.61 10.63
C GLY A 338 -9.75 16.64 11.76
N PHE A 339 -10.35 16.79 12.94
CA PHE A 339 -10.22 15.82 14.04
C PHE A 339 -11.18 14.64 13.82
N VAL A 340 -10.77 13.48 14.30
CA VAL A 340 -11.59 12.27 14.22
C VAL A 340 -12.53 12.20 15.41
N GLU A 341 -13.82 12.05 15.13
CA GLU A 341 -14.89 11.89 16.11
C GLU A 341 -15.41 10.47 16.13
N SER A 342 -15.81 10.02 17.33
CA SER A 342 -16.46 8.73 17.57
C SER A 342 -17.82 8.93 18.19
N PRO A 343 -18.84 8.11 17.83
CA PRO A 343 -20.16 8.22 18.41
C PRO A 343 -20.24 7.55 19.78
N PHE A 344 -21.01 8.15 20.68
CA PHE A 344 -21.32 7.62 22.01
C PHE A 344 -22.79 7.86 22.36
N PHE A 345 -23.40 6.94 23.07
CA PHE A 345 -24.70 7.14 23.72
C PHE A 345 -24.54 7.95 25.00
N VAL A 346 -25.47 8.84 25.25
CA VAL A 346 -25.54 9.60 26.48
C VAL A 346 -26.13 8.71 27.58
N VAL A 347 -25.50 8.66 28.76
CA VAL A 347 -26.00 7.96 29.95
C VAL A 347 -26.48 8.98 30.94
N LYS A 348 -27.71 8.81 31.45
CA LYS A 348 -28.33 9.65 32.49
C LYS A 348 -28.72 8.76 33.65
N ASP A 349 -28.18 9.02 34.83
CA ASP A 349 -28.47 8.28 36.05
C ASP A 349 -28.36 6.75 35.93
N GLY A 350 -27.33 6.27 35.24
CA GLY A 350 -27.10 4.84 35.02
C GLY A 350 -28.00 4.19 33.97
N LYS A 351 -28.78 4.98 33.23
CA LYS A 351 -29.59 4.52 32.09
C LYS A 351 -29.06 5.05 30.77
N VAL A 352 -28.85 4.16 29.82
CA VAL A 352 -28.41 4.51 28.44
C VAL A 352 -29.60 5.07 27.67
N THR A 353 -29.42 6.25 27.07
CA THR A 353 -30.44 6.91 26.24
C THR A 353 -30.17 6.64 24.76
N ASP A 354 -31.15 6.87 23.88
CA ASP A 354 -30.99 6.73 22.42
C ASP A 354 -30.34 7.95 21.77
N GLU A 355 -29.91 8.94 22.57
CA GLU A 355 -29.23 10.15 22.08
C GLU A 355 -27.77 9.83 21.76
N VAL A 356 -27.37 10.02 20.49
CA VAL A 356 -26.00 9.81 20.01
C VAL A 356 -25.29 11.13 19.89
N VAL A 357 -24.11 11.23 20.53
CA VAL A 357 -23.23 12.40 20.45
C VAL A 357 -21.90 11.97 19.86
N TYR A 358 -21.41 12.74 18.88
CA TYR A 358 -20.07 12.55 18.33
C TYR A 358 -19.07 13.42 19.10
N MET A 359 -18.03 12.82 19.63
CA MET A 359 -17.02 13.50 20.43
C MET A 359 -15.63 13.33 19.86
N THR A 360 -14.83 14.40 19.93
CA THR A 360 -13.40 14.35 19.65
C THR A 360 -12.63 13.73 20.81
N ALA A 361 -11.35 13.33 20.55
CA ALA A 361 -10.56 12.64 21.56
C ALA A 361 -10.24 13.51 22.80
N ASP A 362 -10.13 14.82 22.64
CA ASP A 362 -9.89 15.77 23.73
C ASP A 362 -11.16 16.13 24.52
N GLU A 363 -12.33 15.82 23.98
CA GLU A 363 -13.61 15.96 24.70
C GLU A 363 -13.90 14.72 25.53
N ASP A 364 -13.76 13.53 24.94
CA ASP A 364 -14.10 12.28 25.60
C ASP A 364 -13.21 11.91 26.79
N GLU A 365 -11.97 12.43 26.85
CA GLU A 365 -11.07 12.28 28.02
C GLU A 365 -11.63 12.85 29.31
N ASN A 366 -12.48 13.85 29.23
CA ASN A 366 -13.05 14.51 30.41
C ASN A 366 -14.23 13.75 31.02
N PHE A 367 -14.73 12.73 30.32
CA PHE A 367 -15.90 11.97 30.70
C PHE A 367 -15.57 10.50 30.97
N ARG A 368 -16.39 9.83 31.74
CA ARG A 368 -16.30 8.40 32.00
C ARG A 368 -17.06 7.65 30.92
N CYS A 369 -16.34 7.11 29.96
CA CYS A 369 -16.89 6.40 28.83
C CYS A 369 -16.84 4.89 29.06
N ALA A 370 -18.00 4.23 29.13
CA ALA A 370 -18.10 2.79 29.16
C ALA A 370 -17.94 2.19 27.75
N PRO A 371 -17.28 1.03 27.61
CA PRO A 371 -17.21 0.33 26.33
C PRO A 371 -18.59 -0.24 25.95
N ALA A 372 -18.76 -0.54 24.66
CA ALA A 372 -20.04 -0.99 24.12
C ALA A 372 -20.40 -2.45 24.45
N ASP A 373 -19.45 -3.23 24.95
CA ASP A 373 -19.59 -4.64 25.33
C ASP A 373 -20.22 -4.87 26.70
N VAL A 374 -20.42 -3.81 27.49
CA VAL A 374 -21.04 -3.91 28.81
C VAL A 374 -22.49 -4.40 28.71
N GLN A 375 -22.82 -5.40 29.54
CA GLN A 375 -24.18 -5.99 29.58
C GLN A 375 -25.19 -5.01 30.11
N LEU A 376 -26.33 -4.88 29.42
CA LEU A 376 -27.46 -4.06 29.79
C LEU A 376 -28.68 -4.93 30.19
N ASN A 377 -29.49 -4.41 31.09
CA ASN A 377 -30.81 -4.95 31.34
C ASN A 377 -31.80 -4.57 30.22
N PRO A 378 -32.97 -5.22 30.10
CA PRO A 378 -33.99 -4.84 29.10
C PRO A 378 -34.46 -3.39 29.23
N ASP A 379 -34.27 -2.76 30.37
CA ASP A 379 -34.62 -1.35 30.65
C ASP A 379 -33.53 -0.35 30.26
N ASN A 380 -32.48 -0.81 29.55
CA ASN A 380 -31.28 -0.04 29.21
C ASN A 380 -30.49 0.46 30.42
N THR A 381 -30.58 -0.20 31.56
CA THR A 381 -29.71 0.05 32.71
C THR A 381 -28.58 -0.95 32.75
N PHE A 382 -27.45 -0.57 33.37
CA PHE A 382 -26.31 -1.47 33.49
C PHE A 382 -26.62 -2.63 34.43
N LYS A 383 -26.23 -3.84 34.05
CA LYS A 383 -26.44 -5.04 34.88
C LYS A 383 -25.48 -5.10 36.08
N ALA A 384 -24.21 -4.68 35.86
CA ALA A 384 -23.17 -4.67 36.88
C ALA A 384 -23.16 -3.34 37.65
N ALA A 385 -22.90 -3.40 38.96
CA ALA A 385 -22.76 -2.21 39.82
C ALA A 385 -21.45 -1.45 39.55
N GLN A 386 -20.37 -2.19 39.22
CA GLN A 386 -19.10 -1.63 38.84
C GLN A 386 -18.79 -2.01 37.40
N ILE A 387 -18.38 -1.03 36.60
CA ILE A 387 -18.16 -1.14 35.17
C ILE A 387 -16.78 -0.64 34.85
N PRO A 388 -16.01 -1.33 33.94
CA PRO A 388 -14.79 -0.78 33.42
C PRO A 388 -15.11 0.45 32.57
N VAL A 389 -14.45 1.56 32.84
CA VAL A 389 -14.62 2.81 32.07
C VAL A 389 -13.27 3.36 31.68
N ARG A 390 -13.23 4.05 30.55
CA ARG A 390 -12.09 4.83 30.13
C ARG A 390 -12.24 6.27 30.64
N TYR A 391 -11.24 6.75 31.36
CA TYR A 391 -11.18 8.11 31.89
C TYR A 391 -9.73 8.61 31.90
N ARG A 392 -9.47 9.75 31.31
CA ARG A 392 -8.12 10.36 31.19
C ARG A 392 -7.04 9.40 30.70
N SER A 393 -7.33 8.69 29.62
CA SER A 393 -6.43 7.69 29.00
C SER A 393 -6.13 6.45 29.86
N GLU A 394 -6.78 6.30 31.02
CA GLU A 394 -6.68 5.11 31.90
C GLU A 394 -7.98 4.29 31.88
N PHE A 395 -7.86 3.00 32.12
CA PHE A 395 -8.99 2.11 32.31
C PHE A 395 -9.18 1.88 33.81
N ILE A 396 -10.31 2.35 34.33
CA ILE A 396 -10.65 2.26 35.77
C ILE A 396 -12.01 1.59 35.97
N MET A 397 -12.21 0.97 37.10
CA MET A 397 -13.55 0.52 37.54
C MET A 397 -14.29 1.68 38.14
N SER A 398 -15.52 1.94 37.69
CA SER A 398 -16.38 3.01 38.17
C SER A 398 -17.77 2.48 38.48
N ASP A 399 -18.46 3.12 39.42
CA ASP A 399 -19.88 2.84 39.71
C ASP A 399 -20.73 3.14 38.48
N SER A 400 -21.73 2.32 38.21
CA SER A 400 -22.64 2.47 37.06
C SER A 400 -23.37 3.82 37.01
N SER A 401 -23.65 4.42 38.18
CA SER A 401 -24.30 5.73 38.29
C SER A 401 -23.43 6.91 37.87
N LYS A 402 -22.11 6.72 37.81
CA LYS A 402 -21.14 7.79 37.50
C LYS A 402 -20.67 7.74 36.04
N VAL A 403 -21.22 6.85 35.22
CA VAL A 403 -20.89 6.74 33.79
C VAL A 403 -21.65 7.83 33.03
N ASP A 404 -20.90 8.59 32.21
CA ASP A 404 -21.43 9.70 31.42
C ASP A 404 -21.87 9.26 30.03
N TYR A 405 -21.07 8.39 29.39
CA TYR A 405 -21.26 7.94 28.02
C TYR A 405 -20.96 6.46 27.86
N MET A 406 -21.57 5.85 26.85
CA MET A 406 -21.32 4.46 26.46
C MET A 406 -21.08 4.35 24.96
N GLY A 407 -20.21 3.46 24.54
CA GLY A 407 -20.01 3.13 23.14
C GLY A 407 -21.28 2.62 22.46
N VAL A 408 -21.47 2.95 21.18
CA VAL A 408 -22.69 2.60 20.42
C VAL A 408 -22.71 1.12 20.07
N CYS A 409 -21.61 0.62 19.53
CA CYS A 409 -21.50 -0.74 19.03
C CYS A 409 -20.10 -1.29 19.29
N PRO A 410 -19.93 -2.58 19.64
CA PRO A 410 -18.62 -3.18 19.84
C PRO A 410 -17.68 -3.08 18.62
N ILE A 411 -18.22 -3.17 17.41
CA ILE A 411 -17.44 -3.06 16.17
C ILE A 411 -16.93 -1.64 15.87
N GLN A 412 -17.31 -0.63 16.65
CA GLN A 412 -16.84 0.74 16.45
C GLN A 412 -15.32 0.91 16.61
N ILE A 413 -14.64 -0.01 17.29
CA ILE A 413 -13.19 0.06 17.55
C ILE A 413 -12.35 -0.43 16.37
N ILE A 414 -12.92 -1.21 15.47
CA ILE A 414 -12.23 -1.87 14.34
C ILE A 414 -12.61 -1.26 13.01
N SER A 415 -11.77 -1.50 11.99
CA SER A 415 -12.04 -1.08 10.62
C SER A 415 -13.02 -2.00 9.89
N VAL A 416 -13.44 -1.60 8.70
CA VAL A 416 -14.37 -2.37 7.87
C VAL A 416 -13.82 -3.76 7.52
N ALA A 417 -12.58 -3.86 7.05
CA ALA A 417 -11.99 -5.15 6.69
C ALA A 417 -11.86 -6.09 7.90
N THR A 418 -11.49 -5.56 9.05
CA THR A 418 -11.38 -6.30 10.29
C THR A 418 -12.74 -6.76 10.81
N SER A 419 -13.79 -5.95 10.63
CA SER A 419 -15.17 -6.29 11.06
C SER A 419 -15.78 -7.44 10.27
N MET A 420 -15.19 -7.85 9.16
CA MET A 420 -15.65 -8.98 8.36
C MET A 420 -15.07 -10.33 8.78
N ILE A 421 -14.21 -10.35 9.79
CA ILE A 421 -13.67 -11.58 10.37
C ILE A 421 -14.64 -12.08 11.43
N PRO A 422 -15.30 -13.24 11.26
CA PRO A 422 -16.15 -13.81 12.28
C PRO A 422 -15.30 -14.32 13.46
N PHE A 423 -15.81 -14.26 14.67
CA PHE A 423 -15.12 -14.71 15.89
C PHE A 423 -13.73 -14.08 16.10
N ILE A 424 -13.58 -12.82 15.69
CA ILE A 424 -12.31 -12.08 15.79
C ILE A 424 -11.82 -11.96 17.24
N GLU A 425 -12.72 -11.93 18.20
CA GLU A 425 -12.42 -11.88 19.64
C GLU A 425 -11.59 -13.07 20.14
N HIS A 426 -11.65 -14.19 19.43
CA HIS A 426 -10.89 -15.41 19.73
C HIS A 426 -9.54 -15.51 19.00
N ASP A 427 -9.23 -14.56 18.15
CA ASP A 427 -7.98 -14.51 17.40
C ASP A 427 -6.98 -13.55 18.04
N ASP A 428 -5.70 -13.93 18.03
CA ASP A 428 -4.63 -13.01 18.40
C ASP A 428 -4.57 -11.81 17.44
N ALA A 429 -4.26 -10.62 17.97
CA ALA A 429 -4.24 -9.38 17.19
C ALA A 429 -3.28 -9.46 15.99
N ASN A 430 -2.13 -10.12 16.13
CA ASN A 430 -1.19 -10.30 15.03
C ASN A 430 -1.79 -11.12 13.88
N ARG A 431 -2.58 -12.14 14.20
CA ARG A 431 -3.24 -12.98 13.19
C ARG A 431 -4.46 -12.30 12.58
N ALA A 432 -5.22 -11.56 13.36
CA ALA A 432 -6.31 -10.73 12.85
C ALA A 432 -5.79 -9.65 11.86
N LEU A 433 -4.62 -9.06 12.13
CA LEU A 433 -3.94 -8.15 11.22
C LEU A 433 -3.62 -8.83 9.88
N MET A 434 -3.03 -10.03 9.92
CA MET A 434 -2.75 -10.79 8.70
C MET A 434 -4.03 -11.15 7.94
N GLY A 435 -5.07 -11.58 8.64
CA GLY A 435 -6.38 -11.91 8.06
C GLY A 435 -7.04 -10.71 7.38
N SER A 436 -7.06 -9.56 8.04
CA SER A 436 -7.57 -8.31 7.49
C SER A 436 -6.81 -7.90 6.22
N ASN A 437 -5.47 -7.97 6.24
CA ASN A 437 -4.65 -7.64 5.07
C ASN A 437 -4.86 -8.63 3.91
N MET A 438 -5.01 -9.93 4.19
CA MET A 438 -5.22 -10.94 3.15
C MET A 438 -6.60 -10.88 2.50
N GLN A 439 -7.65 -10.46 3.21
CA GLN A 439 -8.96 -10.23 2.60
C GLN A 439 -8.89 -9.19 1.46
N ARG A 440 -8.03 -8.17 1.59
CA ARG A 440 -7.82 -7.16 0.54
C ARG A 440 -7.09 -7.69 -0.69
N GLN A 441 -6.37 -8.81 -0.56
CA GLN A 441 -5.60 -9.45 -1.63
C GLN A 441 -6.37 -10.57 -2.33
N SER A 442 -7.62 -10.84 -1.96
CA SER A 442 -8.41 -11.90 -2.58
C SER A 442 -8.80 -11.55 -4.01
N VAL A 443 -8.67 -12.53 -4.90
CA VAL A 443 -8.98 -12.39 -6.33
C VAL A 443 -10.46 -12.67 -6.57
N PRO A 444 -11.17 -11.88 -7.41
CA PRO A 444 -12.53 -12.18 -7.84
C PRO A 444 -12.58 -13.53 -8.55
N LEU A 445 -13.46 -14.41 -8.09
CA LEU A 445 -13.66 -15.73 -8.68
C LEU A 445 -14.72 -15.69 -9.77
N LEU A 446 -14.66 -16.66 -10.68
CA LEU A 446 -15.64 -16.81 -11.78
C LEU A 446 -17.05 -17.06 -11.25
N ILE A 447 -17.17 -17.96 -10.29
CA ILE A 447 -18.42 -18.29 -9.58
C ILE A 447 -18.25 -17.76 -8.16
N THR A 448 -19.00 -16.74 -7.80
CA THR A 448 -18.97 -16.12 -6.47
C THR A 448 -19.92 -16.83 -5.53
N GLU A 449 -19.57 -16.89 -4.25
CA GLU A 449 -20.37 -17.52 -3.21
C GLU A 449 -20.29 -16.70 -1.92
N ARG A 450 -21.45 -16.36 -1.35
CA ARG A 450 -21.49 -15.65 -0.07
C ARG A 450 -20.99 -16.55 1.05
N PRO A 451 -20.35 -16.00 2.08
CA PRO A 451 -19.91 -16.81 3.22
C PRO A 451 -21.10 -17.43 3.95
N VAL A 452 -20.98 -18.69 4.30
CA VAL A 452 -21.99 -19.41 5.10
C VAL A 452 -21.96 -18.89 6.53
N VAL A 453 -20.77 -18.58 7.07
CA VAL A 453 -20.59 -17.91 8.35
C VAL A 453 -20.10 -16.49 8.07
N GLY A 454 -21.01 -15.52 8.18
CA GLY A 454 -20.76 -14.11 7.96
C GLY A 454 -20.82 -13.31 9.25
N THR A 455 -20.59 -12.00 9.15
CA THR A 455 -20.69 -11.05 10.27
C THR A 455 -21.84 -10.06 10.13
N GLY A 456 -22.59 -10.10 9.01
CA GLY A 456 -23.64 -9.16 8.67
C GLY A 456 -23.17 -7.84 8.05
N MET A 457 -21.85 -7.62 7.98
CA MET A 457 -21.27 -6.43 7.35
C MET A 457 -21.12 -6.55 5.83
N GLU A 458 -21.17 -7.77 5.30
CA GLU A 458 -20.92 -8.08 3.88
C GLU A 458 -21.84 -7.32 2.94
N ARG A 459 -23.14 -7.24 3.28
CA ARG A 459 -24.14 -6.52 2.50
C ARG A 459 -23.87 -5.02 2.46
N ARG A 460 -23.51 -4.44 3.58
CA ARG A 460 -23.20 -3.03 3.70
C ARG A 460 -21.94 -2.67 2.90
N VAL A 461 -20.90 -3.49 3.04
CA VAL A 461 -19.63 -3.29 2.32
C VAL A 461 -19.82 -3.38 0.80
N ALA A 462 -20.58 -4.36 0.32
CA ALA A 462 -20.88 -4.50 -1.10
C ALA A 462 -21.57 -3.25 -1.65
N LYS A 463 -22.56 -2.72 -0.93
CA LYS A 463 -23.29 -1.51 -1.33
C LYS A 463 -22.41 -0.25 -1.29
N ASP A 464 -21.65 -0.06 -0.22
CA ASP A 464 -20.83 1.14 -0.02
C ASP A 464 -19.58 1.19 -0.91
N SER A 465 -19.10 0.04 -1.39
CA SER A 465 -17.99 -0.02 -2.36
C SER A 465 -18.36 0.52 -3.74
N GLY A 466 -19.66 0.57 -4.06
CA GLY A 466 -20.17 1.02 -5.36
C GLY A 466 -19.91 0.05 -6.52
N MET A 467 -19.52 -1.21 -6.23
CA MET A 467 -19.36 -2.26 -7.27
C MET A 467 -20.68 -2.90 -7.67
N VAL A 468 -21.64 -2.98 -6.75
CA VAL A 468 -23.01 -3.38 -7.07
C VAL A 468 -23.78 -2.21 -7.66
N VAL A 469 -24.67 -2.50 -8.60
CA VAL A 469 -25.53 -1.48 -9.19
C VAL A 469 -26.82 -1.42 -8.38
N CYS A 470 -27.12 -0.23 -7.83
CA CYS A 470 -28.37 0.02 -7.11
C CYS A 470 -29.35 0.79 -7.97
N ALA A 471 -30.63 0.53 -7.78
CA ALA A 471 -31.72 1.24 -8.46
C ALA A 471 -31.73 2.72 -8.04
N ARG A 472 -31.72 3.64 -9.00
CA ARG A 472 -31.79 5.09 -8.74
C ARG A 472 -33.21 5.55 -8.41
N VAL A 473 -34.22 4.83 -8.89
CA VAL A 473 -35.64 5.15 -8.76
C VAL A 473 -36.43 3.91 -8.44
N SER A 474 -37.55 4.08 -7.77
CA SER A 474 -38.51 3.00 -7.53
C SER A 474 -39.37 2.81 -8.79
N GLY A 475 -39.61 1.58 -9.20
CA GLY A 475 -40.39 1.29 -10.39
C GLY A 475 -40.48 -0.20 -10.71
N VAL A 476 -40.81 -0.49 -11.96
CA VAL A 476 -40.87 -1.87 -12.48
C VAL A 476 -39.78 -2.05 -13.53
N VAL A 477 -39.12 -3.18 -13.49
CA VAL A 477 -38.11 -3.55 -14.47
C VAL A 477 -38.79 -3.87 -15.79
N SER A 478 -38.52 -3.04 -16.80
CA SER A 478 -39.15 -3.19 -18.13
C SER A 478 -38.31 -4.02 -19.08
N ARG A 479 -36.99 -4.01 -18.94
CA ARG A 479 -36.08 -4.79 -19.78
C ARG A 479 -34.78 -5.13 -19.04
N VAL A 480 -34.32 -6.36 -19.20
CA VAL A 480 -33.05 -6.84 -18.67
C VAL A 480 -32.23 -7.47 -19.78
N THR A 481 -31.01 -6.98 -19.97
CA THR A 481 -30.02 -7.61 -20.86
C THR A 481 -28.71 -7.80 -20.10
N GLY A 482 -27.74 -8.48 -20.70
CA GLY A 482 -26.40 -8.61 -20.09
C GLY A 482 -25.65 -7.28 -19.96
N GLU A 483 -26.02 -6.24 -20.71
CA GLU A 483 -25.33 -4.94 -20.74
C GLU A 483 -26.13 -3.78 -20.14
N GLU A 484 -27.47 -3.92 -20.06
CA GLU A 484 -28.34 -2.83 -19.60
C GLU A 484 -29.57 -3.34 -18.86
N ILE A 485 -30.00 -2.54 -17.88
CA ILE A 485 -31.27 -2.73 -17.16
C ILE A 485 -32.08 -1.44 -17.28
N ILE A 486 -33.34 -1.54 -17.70
CA ILE A 486 -34.24 -0.40 -17.83
C ILE A 486 -35.34 -0.53 -16.77
N ILE A 487 -35.47 0.50 -15.95
CA ILE A 487 -36.50 0.62 -14.91
C ILE A 487 -37.47 1.70 -15.35
N THR A 488 -38.77 1.39 -15.38
CA THR A 488 -39.85 2.34 -15.64
C THR A 488 -40.43 2.80 -14.30
N ASP A 489 -40.34 4.05 -14.03
CA ASP A 489 -40.88 4.71 -12.83
C ASP A 489 -42.43 4.78 -12.91
N GLN A 490 -43.07 5.11 -11.79
CA GLN A 490 -44.53 5.29 -11.71
C GLN A 490 -45.06 6.39 -12.64
N ALA A 491 -44.22 7.36 -13.04
CA ALA A 491 -44.56 8.39 -14.02
C ALA A 491 -44.41 7.93 -15.48
N GLY A 492 -44.03 6.66 -15.75
CA GLY A 492 -43.79 6.13 -17.08
C GLY A 492 -42.43 6.48 -17.68
N LYS A 493 -41.50 7.14 -16.94
CA LYS A 493 -40.19 7.51 -17.41
C LYS A 493 -39.23 6.32 -17.29
N GLN A 494 -38.49 6.07 -18.35
CA GLN A 494 -37.48 5.01 -18.38
C GLN A 494 -36.12 5.50 -17.88
N HIS A 495 -35.52 4.73 -16.96
CA HIS A 495 -34.19 4.96 -16.42
C HIS A 495 -33.27 3.83 -16.83
N LEU A 496 -32.21 4.16 -17.55
CA LEU A 496 -31.21 3.23 -18.05
C LEU A 496 -30.07 3.06 -17.03
N HIS A 497 -29.77 1.81 -16.71
CA HIS A 497 -28.58 1.40 -15.94
C HIS A 497 -27.68 0.55 -16.84
N THR A 498 -26.50 1.03 -17.19
CA THR A 498 -25.51 0.30 -17.99
C THR A 498 -24.62 -0.54 -17.07
N LEU A 499 -24.31 -1.76 -17.49
CA LEU A 499 -23.49 -2.72 -16.75
C LEU A 499 -22.09 -2.81 -17.34
N MET A 500 -21.08 -2.87 -16.48
CA MET A 500 -19.69 -3.09 -16.88
C MET A 500 -19.47 -4.57 -17.17
N LYS A 501 -18.98 -4.90 -18.38
CA LYS A 501 -18.74 -6.26 -18.81
C LYS A 501 -17.26 -6.47 -19.10
N TYR A 502 -16.64 -7.41 -18.37
CA TYR A 502 -15.25 -7.85 -18.59
C TYR A 502 -14.24 -6.69 -18.70
N VAL A 503 -14.36 -5.73 -17.80
CA VAL A 503 -13.45 -4.59 -17.74
C VAL A 503 -12.22 -4.95 -16.91
N ARG A 504 -11.04 -4.55 -17.37
CA ARG A 504 -9.79 -4.73 -16.65
C ARG A 504 -9.73 -3.77 -15.46
N SER A 505 -9.42 -4.29 -14.28
CA SER A 505 -9.09 -3.47 -13.11
C SER A 505 -7.62 -3.01 -13.15
N ASN A 506 -7.25 -2.16 -12.22
CA ASN A 506 -5.87 -1.68 -12.09
C ASN A 506 -4.85 -2.79 -11.84
N GLN A 507 -5.24 -3.89 -11.20
CA GLN A 507 -4.41 -5.06 -10.90
C GLN A 507 -4.69 -6.26 -11.82
N ASP A 508 -5.15 -6.02 -13.03
CA ASP A 508 -5.42 -7.03 -14.05
C ASP A 508 -6.54 -8.02 -13.70
N THR A 509 -7.32 -7.76 -12.67
CA THR A 509 -8.49 -8.56 -12.33
C THR A 509 -9.69 -8.20 -13.20
N CYS A 510 -10.67 -9.10 -13.32
CA CYS A 510 -11.85 -8.90 -14.14
C CYS A 510 -12.99 -8.25 -13.35
N ILE A 511 -13.50 -7.14 -13.84
CA ILE A 511 -14.74 -6.51 -13.36
C ILE A 511 -15.85 -6.89 -14.31
N ASN A 512 -16.84 -7.64 -13.83
CA ASN A 512 -17.99 -8.08 -14.61
C ASN A 512 -19.25 -7.95 -13.76
N GLN A 513 -20.22 -7.17 -14.22
CA GLN A 513 -21.51 -6.99 -13.54
C GLN A 513 -22.55 -7.92 -14.16
N LYS A 514 -23.33 -8.58 -13.30
CA LYS A 514 -24.39 -9.51 -13.69
C LYS A 514 -25.73 -9.07 -13.11
N PRO A 515 -26.82 -8.98 -13.91
CA PRO A 515 -28.15 -8.65 -13.38
C PRO A 515 -28.66 -9.75 -12.45
N ILE A 516 -29.31 -9.35 -11.36
CA ILE A 516 -29.95 -10.24 -10.38
C ILE A 516 -31.46 -10.28 -10.63
N VAL A 517 -32.01 -9.14 -11.11
CA VAL A 517 -33.45 -8.92 -11.28
C VAL A 517 -33.96 -9.48 -12.59
N LYS A 518 -35.25 -9.77 -12.64
CA LYS A 518 -35.95 -10.24 -13.83
C LYS A 518 -36.91 -9.16 -14.35
N GLU A 519 -37.32 -9.30 -15.60
CA GLU A 519 -38.34 -8.42 -16.18
C GLU A 519 -39.68 -8.59 -15.44
N GLY A 520 -40.29 -7.47 -15.07
CA GLY A 520 -41.51 -7.40 -14.28
C GLY A 520 -41.33 -7.26 -12.79
N ASP A 521 -40.12 -7.38 -12.26
CA ASP A 521 -39.87 -7.22 -10.82
C ASP A 521 -40.16 -5.77 -10.38
N LYS A 522 -40.75 -5.62 -9.22
CA LYS A 522 -40.95 -4.32 -8.55
C LYS A 522 -39.75 -4.03 -7.67
N ILE A 523 -39.17 -2.85 -7.84
CA ILE A 523 -37.92 -2.45 -7.17
C ILE A 523 -38.12 -1.12 -6.48
N GLU A 524 -37.54 -0.95 -5.32
CA GLU A 524 -37.45 0.31 -4.61
C GLU A 524 -36.12 1.04 -4.89
N ALA A 525 -36.10 2.35 -4.73
CA ALA A 525 -34.87 3.10 -4.83
C ALA A 525 -33.84 2.66 -3.78
N GLY A 526 -32.65 2.29 -4.25
CA GLY A 526 -31.58 1.81 -3.39
C GLY A 526 -31.46 0.27 -3.31
N ASP A 527 -32.38 -0.50 -3.92
CA ASP A 527 -32.22 -1.95 -4.05
C ASP A 527 -31.11 -2.33 -5.03
N VAL A 528 -30.44 -3.44 -4.74
CA VAL A 528 -29.39 -3.96 -5.62
C VAL A 528 -30.04 -4.66 -6.81
N ILE A 529 -29.73 -4.21 -8.01
CA ILE A 529 -30.25 -4.73 -9.28
C ILE A 529 -29.25 -5.55 -10.07
N ALA A 530 -27.95 -5.36 -9.83
CA ALA A 530 -26.91 -6.17 -10.44
C ALA A 530 -25.73 -6.38 -9.48
N ASP A 531 -25.20 -7.60 -9.45
CA ASP A 531 -23.98 -7.94 -8.74
C ASP A 531 -22.75 -7.52 -9.53
N GLY A 532 -21.68 -7.12 -8.79
CA GLY A 532 -20.37 -6.80 -9.37
C GLY A 532 -19.35 -7.92 -9.20
N ALA A 533 -18.09 -7.57 -9.36
CA ALA A 533 -16.99 -8.48 -9.05
C ALA A 533 -16.97 -8.82 -7.54
N SER A 534 -16.71 -10.06 -7.20
CA SER A 534 -16.70 -10.57 -5.81
C SER A 534 -17.96 -10.24 -5.01
N THR A 535 -19.11 -10.26 -5.65
CA THR A 535 -20.41 -10.09 -4.96
C THR A 535 -21.40 -11.16 -5.40
N SER A 536 -22.30 -11.56 -4.52
CA SER A 536 -23.35 -12.53 -4.76
C SER A 536 -24.61 -12.13 -4.00
N CYS A 537 -25.74 -12.00 -4.69
CA CYS A 537 -27.02 -11.56 -4.10
C CYS A 537 -26.92 -10.22 -3.33
N GLY A 538 -26.06 -9.31 -3.76
CA GLY A 538 -25.83 -8.02 -3.10
C GLY A 538 -24.95 -8.09 -1.86
N GLU A 539 -24.36 -9.24 -1.55
CA GLU A 539 -23.42 -9.43 -0.45
C GLU A 539 -21.99 -9.64 -0.96
N LEU A 540 -21.00 -9.20 -0.20
CA LEU A 540 -19.59 -9.38 -0.55
C LEU A 540 -19.21 -10.87 -0.49
N SER A 541 -18.60 -11.37 -1.56
CA SER A 541 -18.26 -12.77 -1.78
C SER A 541 -16.84 -12.90 -2.31
N ILE A 542 -15.86 -12.75 -1.42
CA ILE A 542 -14.42 -12.73 -1.76
C ILE A 542 -13.76 -14.12 -1.80
N GLY A 543 -14.48 -15.18 -1.45
CA GLY A 543 -13.94 -16.54 -1.37
C GLY A 543 -14.99 -17.61 -1.65
N LYS A 544 -14.70 -18.83 -1.18
CA LYS A 544 -15.54 -20.02 -1.32
C LYS A 544 -15.71 -20.76 0.00
N ASN A 545 -16.90 -21.31 0.23
CA ASN A 545 -17.17 -22.24 1.34
C ASN A 545 -16.70 -23.63 0.95
N ILE A 546 -15.70 -24.16 1.64
CA ILE A 546 -15.03 -25.41 1.30
C ILE A 546 -15.05 -26.33 2.50
N LEU A 547 -15.27 -27.62 2.25
CA LEU A 547 -15.22 -28.66 3.28
C LEU A 547 -13.76 -28.92 3.67
N VAL A 548 -13.41 -28.54 4.89
CA VAL A 548 -12.03 -28.61 5.43
C VAL A 548 -11.95 -29.64 6.52
N ALA A 549 -10.88 -30.44 6.55
CA ALA A 549 -10.50 -31.33 7.65
C ALA A 549 -9.17 -30.88 8.25
N TYR A 550 -9.08 -30.89 9.60
CA TYR A 550 -7.86 -30.58 10.32
C TYR A 550 -7.17 -31.86 10.77
N MET A 551 -6.27 -32.36 9.94
CA MET A 551 -5.49 -33.56 10.23
C MET A 551 -4.12 -33.52 9.52
N PRO A 552 -3.05 -34.09 10.09
CA PRO A 552 -1.81 -34.31 9.34
C PRO A 552 -2.05 -35.38 8.27
N TRP A 553 -1.50 -35.20 7.08
CA TRP A 553 -1.65 -36.17 5.99
C TRP A 553 -0.34 -36.35 5.24
N GLU A 554 0.33 -37.45 5.46
CA GLU A 554 1.57 -37.93 4.78
C GLU A 554 2.67 -36.86 4.60
N GLY A 555 2.70 -35.83 5.42
CA GLY A 555 3.64 -34.71 5.30
C GLY A 555 3.34 -33.70 4.19
N TYR A 556 2.32 -33.92 3.36
CA TYR A 556 1.97 -32.98 2.29
C TYR A 556 1.31 -31.70 2.77
N ASN A 557 0.91 -31.61 4.02
CA ASN A 557 0.41 -30.39 4.66
C ASN A 557 1.32 -29.88 5.79
N PHE A 558 2.59 -30.26 5.75
CA PHE A 558 3.59 -29.79 6.70
C PHE A 558 3.89 -28.31 6.51
N GLU A 559 4.06 -27.54 7.59
CA GLU A 559 4.40 -26.11 7.58
C GLU A 559 3.52 -25.25 6.65
N ASP A 560 2.22 -25.19 6.91
CA ASP A 560 1.24 -24.40 6.15
C ASP A 560 1.03 -24.84 4.69
N ALA A 561 1.49 -25.99 4.31
CA ALA A 561 1.13 -26.57 3.03
C ALA A 561 -0.34 -27.01 3.03
N ILE A 562 -1.01 -26.85 1.91
CA ILE A 562 -2.42 -27.18 1.71
C ILE A 562 -2.53 -28.37 0.77
N LEU A 563 -3.23 -29.40 1.19
CA LEU A 563 -3.63 -30.50 0.33
C LEU A 563 -5.01 -30.18 -0.24
N LEU A 564 -5.14 -30.22 -1.56
CA LEU A 564 -6.35 -29.84 -2.29
C LEU A 564 -6.92 -31.01 -3.07
N SER A 565 -8.23 -31.16 -3.11
CA SER A 565 -8.94 -32.11 -3.98
C SER A 565 -8.99 -31.62 -5.43
N GLU A 566 -8.87 -32.55 -6.37
CA GLU A 566 -9.02 -32.27 -7.80
C GLU A 566 -10.43 -31.71 -8.14
N ARG A 567 -11.44 -31.98 -7.32
CA ARG A 567 -12.78 -31.38 -7.45
C ARG A 567 -12.71 -29.86 -7.55
N CYS A 568 -11.83 -29.22 -6.77
CA CYS A 568 -11.66 -27.77 -6.77
C CYS A 568 -11.15 -27.21 -8.10
N VAL A 569 -10.40 -28.03 -8.86
CA VAL A 569 -9.91 -27.67 -10.20
C VAL A 569 -10.94 -28.00 -11.27
N HIS A 570 -11.57 -29.17 -11.18
CA HIS A 570 -12.54 -29.65 -12.16
C HIS A 570 -13.80 -28.78 -12.20
N ASP A 571 -14.38 -28.46 -11.04
CA ASP A 571 -15.64 -27.72 -10.91
C ASP A 571 -15.44 -26.19 -10.93
N ASP A 572 -14.26 -25.71 -11.33
CA ASP A 572 -13.92 -24.27 -11.43
C ASP A 572 -14.17 -23.49 -10.11
N ILE A 573 -13.95 -24.13 -8.95
CA ILE A 573 -14.26 -23.55 -7.64
C ILE A 573 -13.39 -22.30 -7.38
N PHE A 574 -12.06 -22.39 -7.59
CA PHE A 574 -11.14 -21.30 -7.43
C PHE A 574 -10.64 -20.70 -8.75
N THR A 575 -11.41 -20.80 -9.79
CA THR A 575 -11.04 -20.26 -11.09
C THR A 575 -11.28 -18.76 -11.13
N SER A 576 -10.30 -18.03 -11.63
CA SER A 576 -10.33 -16.57 -11.79
C SER A 576 -10.04 -16.16 -13.23
N VAL A 577 -10.54 -15.00 -13.64
CA VAL A 577 -10.28 -14.41 -14.95
C VAL A 577 -9.37 -13.20 -14.74
N HIS A 578 -8.27 -13.15 -15.49
CA HIS A 578 -7.31 -12.05 -15.49
C HIS A 578 -7.27 -11.42 -16.88
N ILE A 579 -7.24 -10.09 -16.94
CA ILE A 579 -7.22 -9.34 -18.18
C ILE A 579 -5.93 -8.53 -18.22
N GLU A 580 -5.02 -8.90 -19.10
CA GLU A 580 -3.73 -8.23 -19.29
C GLU A 580 -3.85 -7.20 -20.42
N LYS A 581 -3.16 -6.07 -20.24
CA LYS A 581 -3.08 -5.02 -21.23
C LYS A 581 -1.66 -4.95 -21.80
N LEU A 582 -1.53 -5.22 -23.08
CA LEU A 582 -0.31 -5.03 -23.84
C LEU A 582 -0.45 -3.80 -24.74
N GLU A 583 0.56 -2.97 -24.78
CA GLU A 583 0.53 -1.69 -25.50
C GLU A 583 1.77 -1.56 -26.38
N ILE A 584 1.57 -1.07 -27.60
CA ILE A 584 2.64 -0.70 -28.53
C ILE A 584 2.35 0.66 -29.13
N ASP A 585 3.40 1.46 -29.27
CA ASP A 585 3.35 2.76 -29.92
C ASP A 585 4.17 2.74 -31.22
N ALA A 586 3.66 3.38 -32.25
CA ALA A 586 4.38 3.66 -33.48
C ALA A 586 4.84 5.12 -33.45
N ARG A 587 6.17 5.33 -33.51
CA ARG A 587 6.79 6.65 -33.36
C ARG A 587 7.37 7.15 -34.67
N GLN A 588 7.52 8.47 -34.77
CA GLN A 588 8.32 9.10 -35.80
C GLN A 588 9.79 8.98 -35.40
N THR A 589 10.58 8.23 -36.18
CA THR A 589 12.03 8.14 -35.98
C THR A 589 12.79 9.08 -36.97
N LYS A 590 14.07 9.31 -36.71
CA LYS A 590 14.92 10.14 -37.61
C LYS A 590 15.08 9.55 -39.02
N LEU A 591 14.87 8.24 -39.15
CA LEU A 591 15.01 7.48 -40.40
C LEU A 591 13.70 7.28 -41.15
N GLY A 592 12.58 7.71 -40.55
CA GLY A 592 11.25 7.55 -41.11
C GLY A 592 10.24 7.14 -40.03
N PRO A 593 8.95 7.14 -40.34
CA PRO A 593 7.92 6.66 -39.41
C PRO A 593 8.02 5.14 -39.24
N GLU A 594 7.74 4.67 -38.02
CA GLU A 594 7.43 3.27 -37.76
C GLU A 594 6.06 2.94 -38.36
N GLU A 595 5.93 1.82 -39.00
CA GLU A 595 4.70 1.40 -39.66
C GLU A 595 4.11 0.16 -39.00
N ILE A 596 2.79 0.15 -38.86
CA ILE A 596 2.02 -1.01 -38.42
C ILE A 596 1.53 -1.73 -39.67
N THR A 597 2.03 -2.95 -39.90
CA THR A 597 1.76 -3.72 -41.11
C THR A 597 1.73 -5.22 -40.82
N ARG A 598 1.01 -5.96 -41.65
CA ARG A 598 1.04 -7.43 -41.66
C ARG A 598 2.33 -7.97 -42.34
N GLU A 599 2.96 -7.18 -43.18
CA GLU A 599 4.17 -7.60 -43.90
C GLU A 599 5.41 -7.49 -43.00
N ILE A 600 5.70 -8.52 -42.26
CA ILE A 600 6.82 -8.62 -41.33
C ILE A 600 7.92 -9.46 -41.99
N PRO A 601 9.17 -9.00 -42.01
CA PRO A 601 10.28 -9.78 -42.58
C PRO A 601 10.58 -11.02 -41.72
N ASN A 602 10.91 -12.15 -42.39
CA ASN A 602 11.34 -13.40 -41.77
C ASN A 602 10.31 -14.08 -40.84
N VAL A 603 9.03 -13.90 -41.10
CA VAL A 603 7.94 -14.53 -40.36
C VAL A 603 7.11 -15.40 -41.28
N SER A 604 6.77 -16.61 -40.85
CA SER A 604 5.90 -17.53 -41.60
C SER A 604 4.46 -17.04 -41.66
N GLU A 605 3.70 -17.39 -42.70
CA GLU A 605 2.27 -17.05 -42.79
C GLU A 605 1.45 -17.68 -41.68
N GLU A 606 1.89 -18.80 -41.15
CA GLU A 606 1.21 -19.46 -40.03
C GLU A 606 1.24 -18.61 -38.77
N ALA A 607 2.35 -17.92 -38.49
CA ALA A 607 2.47 -16.97 -37.38
C ALA A 607 1.60 -15.71 -37.57
N LEU A 608 1.24 -15.39 -38.81
CA LEU A 608 0.40 -14.23 -39.16
C LEU A 608 -1.10 -14.54 -39.25
N ARG A 609 -1.51 -15.79 -39.00
CA ARG A 609 -2.91 -16.24 -39.20
C ARG A 609 -3.96 -15.45 -38.38
N HIS A 610 -3.56 -14.96 -37.22
CA HIS A 610 -4.45 -14.22 -36.31
C HIS A 610 -4.49 -12.70 -36.57
N LEU A 611 -3.65 -12.20 -37.47
CA LEU A 611 -3.59 -10.80 -37.83
C LEU A 611 -4.60 -10.44 -38.93
N ASP A 612 -5.16 -9.24 -38.85
CA ASP A 612 -5.98 -8.66 -39.91
C ASP A 612 -5.09 -8.04 -41.00
N GLU A 613 -5.70 -7.41 -42.01
CA GLU A 613 -5.02 -6.74 -43.11
C GLU A 613 -4.12 -5.57 -42.64
N ARG A 614 -4.44 -4.99 -41.48
CA ARG A 614 -3.69 -3.89 -40.86
C ARG A 614 -2.50 -4.36 -40.03
N GLY A 615 -2.35 -5.67 -39.85
CA GLY A 615 -1.32 -6.23 -38.99
C GLY A 615 -1.69 -6.25 -37.49
N ILE A 616 -2.95 -6.14 -37.13
CA ILE A 616 -3.46 -6.16 -35.77
C ILE A 616 -4.18 -7.49 -35.51
N VAL A 617 -4.03 -8.05 -34.32
CA VAL A 617 -4.69 -9.30 -33.95
C VAL A 617 -6.23 -9.14 -33.95
N ARG A 618 -6.94 -10.17 -34.38
CA ARG A 618 -8.42 -10.20 -34.40
C ARG A 618 -8.98 -10.42 -33.00
N ILE A 619 -10.08 -9.75 -32.69
CA ILE A 619 -10.82 -9.98 -31.46
C ILE A 619 -11.34 -11.42 -31.42
N GLY A 620 -11.19 -12.08 -30.26
CA GLY A 620 -11.61 -13.48 -30.06
C GLY A 620 -10.55 -14.52 -30.43
N ALA A 621 -9.42 -14.13 -31.03
CA ALA A 621 -8.31 -15.03 -31.34
C ALA A 621 -7.68 -15.58 -30.05
N ARG A 622 -7.36 -16.88 -30.05
CA ARG A 622 -6.57 -17.50 -28.99
C ARG A 622 -5.09 -17.37 -29.30
N VAL A 623 -4.36 -16.74 -28.42
CA VAL A 623 -2.94 -16.44 -28.55
C VAL A 623 -2.12 -17.15 -27.49
N TYR A 624 -0.91 -17.55 -27.85
CA TYR A 624 0.03 -18.22 -26.97
C TYR A 624 1.31 -17.38 -26.86
N ALA A 625 2.23 -17.80 -25.99
CA ALA A 625 3.53 -17.14 -25.86
C ALA A 625 4.23 -17.06 -27.23
N ASP A 626 4.87 -15.92 -27.48
CA ASP A 626 5.57 -15.55 -28.73
C ASP A 626 4.68 -15.31 -29.98
N ASP A 627 3.37 -15.47 -29.90
CA ASP A 627 2.46 -15.08 -30.99
C ASP A 627 2.51 -13.57 -31.23
N ILE A 628 2.42 -13.15 -32.49
CA ILE A 628 2.43 -11.73 -32.86
C ILE A 628 1.03 -11.16 -32.64
N LEU A 629 0.96 -10.08 -31.85
CA LEU A 629 -0.26 -9.33 -31.60
C LEU A 629 -0.43 -8.14 -32.53
N VAL A 630 0.64 -7.39 -32.72
CA VAL A 630 0.67 -6.24 -33.63
C VAL A 630 1.97 -6.27 -34.41
N GLY A 631 1.87 -6.31 -35.73
CA GLY A 631 3.02 -6.24 -36.62
C GLY A 631 3.53 -4.80 -36.72
N LYS A 632 4.74 -4.55 -36.25
CA LYS A 632 5.41 -3.23 -36.39
C LYS A 632 6.79 -3.41 -37.01
N VAL A 633 7.10 -2.57 -37.99
CA VAL A 633 8.41 -2.51 -38.63
C VAL A 633 9.03 -1.14 -38.44
N THR A 634 10.30 -1.12 -38.11
CA THR A 634 11.10 0.12 -37.92
C THR A 634 12.13 0.24 -39.02
N PRO A 635 12.27 1.40 -39.68
CA PRO A 635 13.34 1.60 -40.70
C PRO A 635 14.72 1.42 -40.08
N LYS A 636 15.60 0.63 -40.75
CA LYS A 636 17.01 0.53 -40.38
C LYS A 636 17.79 1.64 -41.04
N GLY A 637 18.77 2.25 -40.34
CA GLY A 637 19.79 3.06 -40.93
C GLY A 637 20.77 2.19 -41.71
N GLU A 638 21.47 2.79 -42.65
CA GLU A 638 22.60 2.13 -43.33
C GLU A 638 23.65 1.67 -42.30
N SER A 639 23.58 0.40 -41.90
CA SER A 639 24.69 -0.23 -41.20
C SER A 639 25.71 -0.59 -42.24
N GLU A 640 26.99 -0.33 -42.00
CA GLU A 640 28.09 -0.85 -42.81
C GLU A 640 28.04 -2.37 -42.78
N HIS A 641 27.42 -2.95 -43.81
CA HIS A 641 27.42 -4.41 -43.96
C HIS A 641 28.81 -4.87 -44.38
N PRO A 642 29.33 -5.99 -43.89
CA PRO A 642 30.59 -6.61 -44.41
C PRO A 642 30.51 -6.77 -45.93
N PRO A 643 31.62 -6.61 -46.63
CA PRO A 643 31.64 -6.73 -48.09
C PRO A 643 31.06 -8.02 -48.64
N GLU A 644 31.17 -9.11 -47.89
CA GLU A 644 30.63 -10.45 -48.19
C GLU A 644 29.10 -10.47 -48.15
N GLU A 645 28.49 -9.80 -47.19
CA GLU A 645 27.03 -9.70 -47.08
C GLU A 645 26.46 -8.77 -48.19
N LYS A 646 27.19 -7.71 -48.58
CA LYS A 646 26.81 -6.86 -49.71
C LYS A 646 26.83 -7.64 -51.03
N LEU A 647 27.79 -8.54 -51.17
CA LEU A 647 27.97 -9.37 -52.38
C LEU A 647 26.87 -10.47 -52.47
N LEU A 648 26.53 -11.11 -51.34
CA LEU A 648 25.44 -12.07 -51.26
C LEU A 648 24.10 -11.43 -51.58
N ARG A 649 23.84 -10.20 -51.07
CA ARG A 649 22.63 -9.42 -51.39
C ARG A 649 22.54 -9.06 -52.88
N ALA A 650 23.67 -8.76 -53.53
CA ALA A 650 23.72 -8.49 -54.98
C ALA A 650 23.45 -9.74 -55.83
N ILE A 651 23.92 -10.92 -55.39
CA ILE A 651 23.74 -12.19 -56.11
C ILE A 651 22.32 -12.74 -56.01
N PHE A 652 21.69 -12.64 -54.84
CA PHE A 652 20.36 -13.22 -54.63
C PHE A 652 19.19 -12.27 -54.93
N ALA A 653 19.48 -11.04 -55.41
CA ALA A 653 18.46 -10.02 -55.77
C ALA A 653 17.31 -9.89 -54.75
N GLU A 654 17.54 -10.30 -53.51
CA GLU A 654 16.60 -10.08 -52.44
C GLU A 654 16.52 -8.58 -52.18
N LYS A 655 15.39 -7.98 -52.51
CA LYS A 655 14.97 -6.69 -51.94
C LYS A 655 14.82 -6.90 -50.43
N ALA A 656 15.97 -6.98 -49.74
CA ALA A 656 15.96 -6.91 -48.30
C ALA A 656 15.32 -5.54 -47.95
N ARG A 657 14.10 -5.53 -47.48
CA ARG A 657 13.49 -4.33 -46.93
C ARG A 657 14.39 -3.89 -45.78
N ASP A 658 14.83 -2.62 -45.85
CA ASP A 658 15.69 -2.01 -44.82
C ASP A 658 14.90 -1.75 -43.53
N VAL A 659 14.18 -2.75 -43.04
CA VAL A 659 13.31 -2.65 -41.88
C VAL A 659 13.62 -3.74 -40.86
N LYS A 660 13.54 -3.36 -39.59
CA LYS A 660 13.70 -4.26 -38.45
C LYS A 660 12.32 -4.63 -37.91
N ASP A 661 12.10 -5.91 -37.58
CA ASP A 661 10.89 -6.37 -36.88
C ASP A 661 10.93 -5.92 -35.40
N ASN A 662 10.00 -5.07 -35.02
CA ASN A 662 9.73 -4.62 -33.67
C ASN A 662 8.28 -4.93 -33.24
N SER A 663 7.70 -5.97 -33.78
CA SER A 663 6.32 -6.39 -33.52
C SER A 663 6.09 -6.69 -32.05
N LEU A 664 4.88 -6.37 -31.58
CA LEU A 664 4.43 -6.75 -30.25
C LEU A 664 4.09 -8.24 -30.24
N ARG A 665 4.77 -8.98 -29.37
CA ARG A 665 4.55 -10.41 -29.17
C ARG A 665 3.99 -10.65 -27.77
N VAL A 666 3.27 -11.75 -27.60
CA VAL A 666 2.82 -12.19 -26.29
C VAL A 666 4.05 -12.55 -25.44
N PRO A 667 4.22 -11.97 -24.24
CA PRO A 667 5.33 -12.30 -23.37
C PRO A 667 5.37 -13.78 -23.00
N HIS A 668 6.55 -14.28 -22.68
CA HIS A 668 6.72 -15.67 -22.27
C HIS A 668 6.03 -15.97 -20.94
N GLY A 669 5.25 -17.05 -20.91
CA GLY A 669 4.40 -17.45 -19.76
C GLY A 669 3.04 -16.79 -19.74
N GLU A 670 2.69 -15.97 -20.72
CA GLU A 670 1.39 -15.35 -20.92
C GLU A 670 0.67 -15.97 -22.11
N GLY A 671 -0.66 -15.78 -22.17
CA GLY A 671 -1.47 -16.25 -23.26
C GLY A 671 -2.93 -16.17 -22.90
N GLY A 672 -3.82 -16.36 -23.86
CA GLY A 672 -5.25 -16.29 -23.57
C GLY A 672 -6.08 -16.01 -24.83
N ARG A 673 -7.24 -15.40 -24.63
CA ARG A 673 -8.10 -14.95 -25.71
C ARG A 673 -8.13 -13.44 -25.79
N VAL A 674 -7.96 -12.90 -26.99
CA VAL A 674 -8.05 -11.45 -27.22
C VAL A 674 -9.48 -11.00 -26.98
N LEU A 675 -9.66 -10.13 -25.99
CA LEU A 675 -10.97 -9.61 -25.57
C LEU A 675 -11.35 -8.36 -26.35
N ASP A 676 -10.42 -7.42 -26.48
CA ASP A 676 -10.64 -6.13 -27.13
C ASP A 676 -9.34 -5.56 -27.68
N VAL A 677 -9.45 -4.73 -28.71
CA VAL A 677 -8.32 -4.02 -29.32
C VAL A 677 -8.72 -2.57 -29.52
N LYS A 678 -7.96 -1.64 -28.93
CA LYS A 678 -8.17 -0.18 -29.07
C LYS A 678 -7.04 0.44 -29.83
N VAL A 679 -7.37 1.14 -30.91
CA VAL A 679 -6.44 1.88 -31.75
C VAL A 679 -6.66 3.37 -31.56
N PHE A 680 -5.62 4.08 -31.10
CA PHE A 680 -5.60 5.53 -30.95
C PHE A 680 -4.69 6.13 -32.02
N ASP A 681 -5.17 7.13 -32.71
CA ASP A 681 -4.48 7.73 -33.83
C ASP A 681 -4.45 9.25 -33.70
N ARG A 682 -3.27 9.84 -33.86
CA ARG A 682 -3.11 11.30 -33.82
C ARG A 682 -3.90 12.03 -34.89
N GLU A 683 -4.05 11.42 -36.07
CA GLU A 683 -4.83 11.99 -37.17
C GLU A 683 -6.31 12.12 -36.86
N LYS A 684 -6.83 11.24 -35.97
CA LYS A 684 -8.22 11.29 -35.50
C LYS A 684 -8.44 12.26 -34.33
N GLY A 685 -7.38 12.96 -33.89
CA GLY A 685 -7.45 13.95 -32.84
C GLY A 685 -7.26 13.38 -31.43
N ASP A 686 -6.82 12.14 -31.27
CA ASP A 686 -6.55 11.52 -29.98
C ASP A 686 -5.32 12.15 -29.33
N GLU A 687 -5.35 12.36 -28.01
CA GLU A 687 -4.20 12.81 -27.22
C GLU A 687 -3.23 11.66 -27.01
N LEU A 688 -2.10 11.68 -27.70
CA LEU A 688 -1.05 10.68 -27.62
C LEU A 688 0.21 11.22 -26.94
N PRO A 689 1.08 10.33 -26.41
CA PRO A 689 2.38 10.71 -25.90
C PRO A 689 3.21 11.46 -26.96
N PRO A 690 4.10 12.38 -26.54
CA PRO A 690 4.95 13.12 -27.50
C PRO A 690 5.76 12.15 -28.40
N GLY A 691 5.64 12.37 -29.72
CA GLY A 691 6.36 11.57 -30.73
C GLY A 691 5.64 10.31 -31.20
N ALA A 692 4.57 9.85 -30.54
CA ALA A 692 3.76 8.74 -31.00
C ALA A 692 2.75 9.20 -32.08
N ASN A 693 2.62 8.46 -33.16
CA ASN A 693 1.61 8.66 -34.20
C ASN A 693 0.39 7.80 -33.96
N THR A 694 0.61 6.53 -33.60
CA THR A 694 -0.46 5.55 -33.31
C THR A 694 -0.10 4.79 -32.06
N VAL A 695 -1.08 4.51 -31.22
CA VAL A 695 -0.96 3.64 -30.04
C VAL A 695 -2.02 2.55 -30.12
N ILE A 696 -1.60 1.30 -30.01
CA ILE A 696 -2.49 0.14 -30.02
C ILE A 696 -2.42 -0.55 -28.68
N ARG A 697 -3.59 -0.78 -28.10
CA ARG A 697 -3.78 -1.53 -26.85
C ARG A 697 -4.52 -2.80 -27.12
N VAL A 698 -3.94 -3.92 -26.76
CA VAL A 698 -4.54 -5.25 -26.89
C VAL A 698 -4.86 -5.77 -25.49
N TYR A 699 -6.07 -6.21 -25.27
CA TYR A 699 -6.54 -6.79 -24.01
C TYR A 699 -6.68 -8.29 -24.19
N ILE A 700 -5.98 -9.05 -23.36
CA ILE A 700 -5.98 -10.53 -23.40
C ILE A 700 -6.58 -11.03 -22.10
N ALA A 701 -7.63 -11.84 -22.20
CA ALA A 701 -8.26 -12.50 -21.07
C ALA A 701 -7.73 -13.92 -20.90
N GLN A 702 -7.29 -14.23 -19.68
CA GLN A 702 -6.80 -15.54 -19.29
C GLN A 702 -7.65 -16.11 -18.16
N LYS A 703 -8.11 -17.33 -18.31
CA LYS A 703 -8.79 -18.11 -17.29
C LYS A 703 -7.74 -18.91 -16.52
N ARG A 704 -7.56 -18.62 -15.24
CA ARG A 704 -6.57 -19.28 -14.37
C ARG A 704 -7.27 -20.16 -13.35
N LYS A 705 -7.05 -21.46 -13.44
CA LYS A 705 -7.46 -22.44 -12.45
C LYS A 705 -6.47 -22.49 -11.30
N VAL A 706 -6.88 -23.01 -10.16
CA VAL A 706 -5.96 -23.23 -9.04
C VAL A 706 -4.91 -24.29 -9.40
N SER A 707 -3.68 -24.03 -9.08
CA SER A 707 -2.54 -24.92 -9.35
C SER A 707 -1.65 -25.08 -8.11
N VAL A 708 -0.78 -26.07 -8.15
CA VAL A 708 0.25 -26.27 -7.10
C VAL A 708 1.15 -25.02 -7.04
N GLY A 709 1.36 -24.50 -5.85
CA GLY A 709 2.12 -23.28 -5.61
C GLY A 709 1.26 -22.02 -5.45
N ASP A 710 -0.04 -22.08 -5.74
CA ASP A 710 -0.95 -20.96 -5.48
C ASP A 710 -1.18 -20.78 -3.98
N LYS A 711 -1.30 -19.53 -3.56
CA LYS A 711 -1.51 -19.16 -2.17
C LYS A 711 -2.99 -19.03 -1.87
N LEU A 712 -3.45 -19.79 -0.89
CA LEU A 712 -4.79 -19.71 -0.33
C LEU A 712 -4.72 -19.23 1.13
N SER A 713 -5.80 -18.63 1.62
CA SER A 713 -5.91 -18.23 3.03
C SER A 713 -7.35 -18.29 3.51
N GLY A 714 -7.53 -18.41 4.82
CA GLY A 714 -8.80 -18.10 5.46
C GLY A 714 -8.86 -16.65 5.88
N ARG A 715 -9.86 -16.28 6.68
CA ARG A 715 -10.06 -14.93 7.24
C ARG A 715 -9.27 -14.69 8.53
N HIS A 716 -8.74 -15.72 9.16
CA HIS A 716 -8.11 -15.73 10.49
C HIS A 716 -6.58 -15.66 10.47
N GLY A 717 -5.99 -15.20 9.37
CA GLY A 717 -4.54 -15.15 9.22
C GLY A 717 -3.89 -16.50 8.94
N ASN A 718 -4.65 -17.55 8.72
CA ASN A 718 -4.19 -18.86 8.29
C ASN A 718 -3.92 -18.81 6.79
N LYS A 719 -2.67 -18.75 6.41
CA LYS A 719 -2.20 -18.72 5.02
C LYS A 719 -1.46 -20.01 4.69
N GLY A 720 -1.62 -20.48 3.48
CA GLY A 720 -0.90 -21.67 3.03
C GLY A 720 -0.72 -21.69 1.51
N ILE A 721 0.15 -22.58 1.06
CA ILE A 721 0.46 -22.79 -0.35
C ILE A 721 0.03 -24.20 -0.72
N VAL A 722 -0.64 -24.34 -1.86
CA VAL A 722 -1.06 -25.65 -2.37
C VAL A 722 0.18 -26.48 -2.68
N SER A 723 0.35 -27.58 -1.96
CA SER A 723 1.49 -28.51 -2.14
C SER A 723 1.17 -29.60 -3.15
N ARG A 724 -0.03 -30.13 -3.09
CA ARG A 724 -0.49 -31.21 -3.97
C ARG A 724 -1.99 -31.14 -4.23
N ILE A 725 -2.36 -31.58 -5.40
CA ILE A 725 -3.76 -31.78 -5.80
C ILE A 725 -3.97 -33.27 -5.98
N LEU A 726 -4.85 -33.85 -5.18
CA LEU A 726 -5.15 -35.28 -5.21
C LEU A 726 -6.46 -35.55 -5.97
N PRO A 727 -6.58 -36.71 -6.62
CA PRO A 727 -7.85 -37.20 -7.12
C PRO A 727 -8.88 -37.25 -5.98
N LYS A 728 -10.14 -37.01 -6.28
CA LYS A 728 -11.22 -37.01 -5.26
C LYS A 728 -11.38 -38.38 -4.57
N GLU A 729 -11.04 -39.47 -5.25
CA GLU A 729 -11.09 -40.83 -4.74
C GLU A 729 -10.06 -41.12 -3.63
N ASP A 730 -8.90 -40.44 -3.71
CA ASP A 730 -7.81 -40.60 -2.73
C ASP A 730 -7.95 -39.71 -1.50
N MET A 731 -8.86 -38.74 -1.57
CA MET A 731 -9.12 -37.83 -0.44
C MET A 731 -9.86 -38.55 0.70
N PRO A 732 -9.61 -38.18 1.97
CA PRO A 732 -10.46 -38.58 3.06
C PRO A 732 -11.91 -38.19 2.80
N PHE A 733 -12.86 -39.02 3.21
CA PHE A 733 -14.27 -38.75 2.98
C PHE A 733 -15.12 -38.97 4.25
N LEU A 734 -16.26 -38.30 4.28
CA LEU A 734 -17.26 -38.44 5.34
C LEU A 734 -17.99 -39.80 5.24
N PRO A 735 -18.60 -40.28 6.35
CA PRO A 735 -19.41 -41.49 6.30
C PRO A 735 -20.56 -41.46 5.32
N ASP A 736 -21.02 -40.31 4.88
CA ASP A 736 -22.02 -40.11 3.83
C ASP A 736 -21.42 -40.26 2.41
N GLY A 737 -20.13 -40.45 2.26
CA GLY A 737 -19.45 -40.62 0.98
C GLY A 737 -18.94 -39.30 0.37
N THR A 738 -19.16 -38.14 1.00
CA THR A 738 -18.68 -36.85 0.51
C THR A 738 -17.18 -36.68 0.79
N PRO A 739 -16.33 -36.48 -0.26
CA PRO A 739 -14.91 -36.28 -0.07
C PRO A 739 -14.63 -34.89 0.53
N VAL A 740 -13.61 -34.80 1.36
CA VAL A 740 -13.09 -33.55 1.89
C VAL A 740 -12.33 -32.81 0.79
N ASP A 741 -12.51 -31.50 0.70
CA ASP A 741 -11.90 -30.69 -0.35
C ASP A 741 -10.50 -30.21 0.00
N ILE A 742 -10.26 -29.87 1.28
CA ILE A 742 -9.00 -29.34 1.77
C ILE A 742 -8.62 -30.05 3.06
N VAL A 743 -7.36 -30.44 3.18
CA VAL A 743 -6.79 -30.95 4.41
C VAL A 743 -5.71 -30.00 4.94
N LEU A 744 -5.92 -29.48 6.15
CA LEU A 744 -5.04 -28.55 6.82
C LEU A 744 -4.34 -29.20 8.01
N ASN A 745 -3.12 -28.74 8.29
CA ASN A 745 -2.36 -29.19 9.44
C ASN A 745 -2.88 -28.54 10.74
N PRO A 746 -3.31 -29.31 11.73
CA PRO A 746 -3.79 -28.77 13.00
C PRO A 746 -2.69 -28.10 13.82
N LEU A 747 -1.42 -28.43 13.62
CA LEU A 747 -0.28 -27.81 14.32
C LEU A 747 -0.13 -26.32 14.01
N GLY A 748 -0.73 -25.85 12.91
CA GLY A 748 -0.76 -24.43 12.56
C GLY A 748 -1.66 -23.58 13.43
N VAL A 749 -2.54 -24.15 14.27
CA VAL A 749 -3.51 -23.41 15.08
C VAL A 749 -2.95 -23.01 16.46
N PRO A 750 -2.40 -23.90 17.29
CA PRO A 750 -2.05 -23.57 18.68
C PRO A 750 -0.97 -22.51 18.82
N SER A 751 0.08 -22.58 18.00
CA SER A 751 1.20 -21.63 18.06
C SER A 751 0.83 -20.24 17.60
N ARG A 752 -0.21 -20.12 16.78
CA ARG A 752 -0.66 -18.85 16.19
C ARG A 752 -1.86 -18.24 16.89
N MET A 753 -2.48 -19.00 17.79
CA MET A 753 -3.59 -18.54 18.64
C MET A 753 -4.77 -17.94 17.84
N ASN A 754 -5.00 -18.42 16.64
CA ASN A 754 -6.14 -18.00 15.79
C ASN A 754 -7.30 -18.99 15.91
N VAL A 755 -7.86 -19.10 17.10
CA VAL A 755 -8.90 -20.07 17.46
C VAL A 755 -10.23 -19.78 16.77
N GLY A 756 -10.47 -18.57 16.32
CA GLY A 756 -11.68 -18.19 15.58
C GLY A 756 -11.96 -19.06 14.36
N GLN A 757 -10.90 -19.62 13.70
CA GLN A 757 -11.08 -20.55 12.58
C GLN A 757 -11.73 -21.88 13.00
N THR A 758 -11.55 -22.32 14.23
CA THR A 758 -12.19 -23.54 14.72
C THR A 758 -13.65 -23.32 15.01
N TYR A 759 -14.03 -22.16 15.55
CA TYR A 759 -15.43 -21.78 15.72
C TYR A 759 -16.14 -21.60 14.36
N GLU A 760 -15.47 -20.99 13.39
CA GLU A 760 -15.96 -20.90 12.00
C GLU A 760 -16.22 -22.28 11.42
N CYS A 761 -15.27 -23.21 11.59
CA CYS A 761 -15.39 -24.57 11.08
C CYS A 761 -16.56 -25.32 11.73
N LEU A 762 -16.72 -25.23 13.05
CA LEU A 762 -17.82 -25.90 13.77
C LEU A 762 -19.20 -25.34 13.38
N LEU A 763 -19.33 -24.02 13.30
CA LEU A 763 -20.56 -23.39 12.84
C LEU A 763 -20.81 -23.67 11.35
N GLY A 764 -19.76 -23.79 10.55
CA GLY A 764 -19.82 -24.24 9.18
C GLY A 764 -20.28 -25.70 9.05
N LEU A 765 -19.94 -26.57 9.99
CA LEU A 765 -20.49 -27.92 10.04
C LEU A 765 -21.99 -27.91 10.35
N ALA A 766 -22.42 -27.08 11.31
CA ALA A 766 -23.85 -26.90 11.59
C ALA A 766 -24.60 -26.42 10.35
N ALA A 767 -24.02 -25.48 9.61
CA ALA A 767 -24.57 -24.97 8.36
C ALA A 767 -24.62 -26.04 7.24
N TYR A 768 -23.61 -26.90 7.16
CA TYR A 768 -23.61 -28.03 6.24
C TYR A 768 -24.79 -29.00 6.50
N LEU A 769 -25.09 -29.24 7.78
CA LEU A 769 -26.17 -30.12 8.20
C LEU A 769 -27.56 -29.49 8.00
N THR A 770 -27.73 -28.19 8.27
CA THR A 770 -29.01 -27.49 8.19
C THR A 770 -29.31 -26.82 6.85
N GLY A 771 -28.26 -26.51 6.06
CA GLY A 771 -28.37 -25.71 4.84
C GLY A 771 -28.61 -24.22 5.08
N GLU A 772 -28.46 -23.71 6.32
CA GLU A 772 -28.71 -22.33 6.70
C GLU A 772 -27.41 -21.50 6.64
N HIS A 773 -27.56 -20.18 6.51
CA HIS A 773 -26.47 -19.22 6.64
C HIS A 773 -26.52 -18.54 8.00
N TYR A 774 -25.38 -18.38 8.65
CA TYR A 774 -25.26 -17.78 9.96
C TYR A 774 -24.60 -16.41 9.91
N GLU A 775 -25.08 -15.50 10.71
CA GLU A 775 -24.43 -14.22 10.99
C GLU A 775 -23.92 -14.24 12.44
N ALA A 776 -22.59 -14.29 12.60
CA ALA A 776 -21.90 -14.24 13.88
C ALA A 776 -21.44 -12.79 14.15
N PRO A 777 -22.11 -12.03 15.03
CA PRO A 777 -21.69 -10.69 15.38
C PRO A 777 -20.35 -10.74 16.12
N SER A 778 -19.42 -9.85 15.77
CA SER A 778 -18.14 -9.73 16.47
C SER A 778 -18.34 -9.13 17.86
N PHE A 779 -17.57 -9.60 18.86
CA PHE A 779 -17.60 -9.13 20.25
C PHE A 779 -18.97 -9.34 20.93
N ASP A 780 -19.41 -10.58 20.98
CA ASP A 780 -20.73 -10.98 21.49
C ASP A 780 -20.85 -11.05 23.02
N GLU A 781 -19.81 -10.71 23.78
CA GLU A 781 -19.80 -10.66 25.24
C GLU A 781 -20.92 -9.76 25.84
N ARG A 782 -21.41 -8.82 25.03
CA ARG A 782 -22.59 -8.01 25.37
C ARG A 782 -23.80 -8.86 25.72
N TYR A 783 -23.93 -10.04 25.14
CA TYR A 783 -25.07 -10.93 25.30
C TYR A 783 -24.87 -11.96 26.43
N GLY A 784 -23.67 -12.18 26.91
CA GLY A 784 -23.31 -13.10 27.98
C GLY A 784 -21.87 -13.57 27.91
N ASP A 785 -21.35 -14.16 28.99
CA ASP A 785 -20.02 -14.70 29.05
C ASP A 785 -19.93 -15.98 28.19
N ASN A 786 -18.88 -16.13 27.39
CA ASN A 786 -18.63 -17.27 26.47
C ASN A 786 -19.80 -17.55 25.50
N GLN A 787 -20.50 -16.51 25.07
CA GLN A 787 -21.69 -16.68 24.23
C GLN A 787 -21.38 -17.35 22.88
N SER A 788 -20.24 -17.07 22.27
CA SER A 788 -19.78 -17.70 21.03
C SER A 788 -19.70 -19.23 21.14
N GLU A 789 -19.14 -19.73 22.23
CA GLU A 789 -19.02 -21.17 22.49
C GLU A 789 -20.41 -21.79 22.71
N ILE A 790 -21.23 -21.17 23.53
CA ILE A 790 -22.59 -21.64 23.87
C ILE A 790 -23.45 -21.69 22.61
N ALA A 791 -23.47 -20.61 21.83
CA ALA A 791 -24.26 -20.50 20.61
C ALA A 791 -23.80 -21.49 19.54
N THR A 792 -22.49 -21.62 19.31
CA THR A 792 -21.95 -22.56 18.34
C THR A 792 -22.28 -24.00 18.69
N LYS A 793 -22.16 -24.40 19.96
CA LYS A 793 -22.55 -25.75 20.41
C LYS A 793 -24.07 -25.97 20.28
N ALA A 794 -24.87 -24.98 20.65
CA ALA A 794 -26.32 -25.10 20.53
C ALA A 794 -26.79 -25.29 19.08
N GLU A 795 -26.23 -24.52 18.15
CA GLU A 795 -26.54 -24.63 16.73
C GLU A 795 -26.03 -25.94 16.12
N LEU A 796 -24.86 -26.41 16.53
CA LEU A 796 -24.34 -27.72 16.12
C LEU A 796 -25.25 -28.87 16.58
N LEU A 797 -25.67 -28.85 17.85
CA LEU A 797 -26.58 -29.86 18.40
C LEU A 797 -27.96 -29.80 17.76
N ARG A 798 -28.42 -28.59 17.39
CA ARG A 798 -29.64 -28.42 16.60
C ARG A 798 -29.49 -29.07 15.23
N GLY A 799 -28.40 -28.76 14.51
CA GLY A 799 -28.11 -29.33 13.21
C GLY A 799 -27.99 -30.86 13.21
N ILE A 800 -27.36 -31.46 14.22
CA ILE A 800 -27.28 -32.92 14.38
C ILE A 800 -28.69 -33.52 14.57
N LYS A 801 -29.53 -32.91 15.39
CA LYS A 801 -30.91 -33.38 15.63
C LYS A 801 -31.81 -33.26 14.41
N GLU A 802 -31.73 -32.15 13.69
CA GLU A 802 -32.56 -31.89 12.49
C GLU A 802 -32.15 -32.76 11.30
N SER A 803 -30.85 -32.96 11.09
CA SER A 803 -30.31 -33.80 10.01
C SER A 803 -30.42 -35.29 10.28
N GLY A 804 -30.52 -35.71 11.55
CA GLY A 804 -30.51 -37.12 11.93
C GLY A 804 -29.16 -37.82 11.68
N CYS A 805 -28.08 -37.08 11.60
CA CYS A 805 -26.74 -37.62 11.33
C CYS A 805 -26.10 -38.21 12.59
N ASP A 806 -26.09 -39.53 12.71
CA ASP A 806 -25.50 -40.26 13.85
C ASP A 806 -23.96 -40.31 13.82
N TRP A 807 -23.34 -39.92 12.71
CA TRP A 807 -21.89 -39.97 12.53
C TRP A 807 -21.15 -38.73 13.00
N VAL A 808 -21.86 -37.66 13.34
CA VAL A 808 -21.29 -36.46 13.94
C VAL A 808 -21.39 -36.54 15.45
N ARG A 809 -20.25 -36.41 16.13
CA ARG A 809 -20.20 -36.39 17.61
C ARG A 809 -20.70 -35.03 18.15
N GLU A 810 -21.11 -35.00 19.41
CA GLU A 810 -21.54 -33.77 20.08
C GLU A 810 -20.42 -32.69 20.17
N ASP A 811 -19.15 -33.10 20.06
CA ASP A 811 -17.98 -32.20 20.03
C ASP A 811 -17.66 -31.66 18.61
N GLY A 812 -18.46 -31.99 17.59
CA GLY A 812 -18.29 -31.57 16.20
C GLY A 812 -17.18 -32.30 15.46
N LYS A 813 -16.71 -33.44 15.99
CA LYS A 813 -15.71 -34.26 15.32
C LYS A 813 -16.37 -35.45 14.61
N VAL A 814 -15.70 -35.92 13.57
CA VAL A 814 -16.17 -37.02 12.71
C VAL A 814 -15.05 -38.03 12.51
N TYR A 815 -15.38 -39.31 12.45
CA TYR A 815 -14.47 -40.36 11.98
C TYR A 815 -14.46 -40.35 10.47
N LEU A 816 -13.39 -39.80 9.88
CA LEU A 816 -13.21 -39.85 8.43
C LEU A 816 -12.72 -41.24 7.99
N ILE A 817 -12.98 -41.56 6.73
CA ILE A 817 -12.54 -42.80 6.08
C ILE A 817 -11.44 -42.43 5.08
N ASP A 818 -10.31 -43.16 5.11
CA ASP A 818 -9.23 -42.99 4.15
C ASP A 818 -9.69 -43.44 2.74
N GLY A 819 -9.61 -42.55 1.76
CA GLY A 819 -10.01 -42.84 0.37
C GLY A 819 -9.22 -43.95 -0.30
N ARG A 820 -7.98 -44.22 0.16
CA ARG A 820 -7.09 -45.21 -0.45
C ARG A 820 -7.24 -46.59 0.16
N THR A 821 -7.41 -46.66 1.46
CA THR A 821 -7.52 -47.94 2.21
C THR A 821 -8.96 -48.38 2.43
N GLY A 822 -9.89 -47.44 2.48
CA GLY A 822 -11.28 -47.66 2.84
C GLY A 822 -11.51 -47.90 4.33
N GLU A 823 -10.48 -47.68 5.16
CA GLU A 823 -10.57 -47.87 6.61
C GLU A 823 -10.78 -46.54 7.34
N PRO A 824 -11.53 -46.50 8.44
CA PRO A 824 -11.68 -45.28 9.24
C PRO A 824 -10.37 -44.92 9.91
N PHE A 825 -10.11 -43.62 10.11
CA PHE A 825 -8.98 -43.17 10.93
C PHE A 825 -9.21 -43.45 12.41
N ASP A 826 -8.13 -43.68 13.14
CA ASP A 826 -8.17 -44.08 14.58
C ASP A 826 -8.79 -42.97 15.46
N GLU A 827 -8.55 -41.72 15.17
CA GLU A 827 -9.03 -40.58 15.96
C GLU A 827 -10.06 -39.75 15.21
N PRO A 828 -11.04 -39.16 15.94
CA PRO A 828 -12.04 -38.32 15.35
C PRO A 828 -11.45 -36.95 14.96
N ILE A 829 -11.78 -36.46 13.80
CA ILE A 829 -11.21 -35.29 13.14
C ILE A 829 -12.22 -34.14 13.10
N ALA A 830 -11.78 -32.91 13.35
CA ALA A 830 -12.58 -31.72 13.17
C ALA A 830 -12.79 -31.43 11.67
N VAL A 831 -14.03 -31.41 11.24
CA VAL A 831 -14.45 -31.19 9.85
C VAL A 831 -15.54 -30.13 9.81
N GLY A 832 -15.55 -29.29 8.80
CA GLY A 832 -16.62 -28.33 8.59
C GLY A 832 -16.38 -27.42 7.40
N LEU A 833 -17.35 -26.58 7.09
CA LEU A 833 -17.18 -25.56 6.04
C LEU A 833 -16.37 -24.39 6.58
N SER A 834 -15.32 -24.05 5.86
CA SER A 834 -14.53 -22.83 6.10
C SER A 834 -14.49 -21.98 4.85
N TYR A 835 -14.46 -20.66 5.02
CA TYR A 835 -14.41 -19.70 3.92
C TYR A 835 -12.98 -19.46 3.49
N ILE A 836 -12.60 -19.95 2.32
CA ILE A 836 -11.22 -19.91 1.81
C ILE A 836 -11.12 -18.92 0.66
N LEU A 837 -10.07 -18.10 0.71
CA LEU A 837 -9.76 -17.02 -0.24
C LEU A 837 -8.61 -17.44 -1.15
N LYS A 838 -8.72 -17.21 -2.44
CA LYS A 838 -7.61 -17.28 -3.39
C LYS A 838 -6.93 -15.92 -3.44
N LEU A 839 -5.63 -15.88 -3.16
CA LEU A 839 -4.87 -14.62 -3.14
C LEU A 839 -4.26 -14.31 -4.51
N VAL A 840 -3.94 -13.04 -4.73
CA VAL A 840 -3.32 -12.55 -5.99
C VAL A 840 -1.93 -13.12 -6.25
N HIS A 841 -1.30 -13.77 -5.26
CA HIS A 841 0.02 -14.39 -5.37
C HIS A 841 -0.05 -15.74 -6.11
N LEU A 842 -0.38 -15.68 -7.40
CA LEU A 842 -0.47 -16.86 -8.26
C LEU A 842 0.91 -17.32 -8.74
N VAL A 843 1.10 -18.62 -8.84
CA VAL A 843 2.38 -19.21 -9.27
C VAL A 843 2.71 -18.84 -10.72
N ASP A 844 1.70 -18.71 -11.59
CA ASP A 844 1.91 -18.36 -13.01
C ASP A 844 2.57 -16.99 -13.19
N ASP A 845 2.30 -16.04 -12.30
CA ASP A 845 2.93 -14.73 -12.33
C ASP A 845 4.38 -14.72 -11.79
N LYS A 846 4.77 -15.77 -11.05
CA LYS A 846 6.04 -15.86 -10.35
C LYS A 846 7.01 -16.87 -10.95
N ILE A 847 6.50 -17.93 -11.60
CA ILE A 847 7.33 -18.94 -12.24
C ILE A 847 8.13 -18.31 -13.38
N HIS A 848 9.43 -18.54 -13.36
CA HIS A 848 10.32 -17.98 -14.34
C HIS A 848 11.55 -18.87 -14.55
N ALA A 849 11.95 -19.05 -15.80
CA ALA A 849 13.16 -19.73 -16.19
C ALA A 849 13.87 -18.95 -17.30
N ARG A 850 15.17 -19.08 -17.36
CA ARG A 850 16.00 -18.44 -18.37
C ARG A 850 17.09 -19.39 -18.84
N SER A 851 17.30 -19.44 -20.15
CA SER A 851 18.51 -20.00 -20.75
C SER A 851 19.50 -18.90 -21.09
N THR A 852 19.18 -18.10 -22.09
CA THR A 852 19.93 -16.91 -22.53
C THR A 852 18.95 -15.73 -22.61
N GLY A 853 19.45 -14.52 -22.41
CA GLY A 853 18.61 -13.32 -22.44
C GLY A 853 19.44 -12.04 -22.40
N PRO A 854 18.84 -10.89 -22.07
CA PRO A 854 19.54 -9.61 -22.04
C PRO A 854 20.54 -9.52 -20.89
N TYR A 855 21.61 -8.77 -21.12
CA TYR A 855 22.71 -8.53 -20.19
C TYR A 855 22.90 -7.04 -19.92
N SER A 856 23.43 -6.70 -18.74
CA SER A 856 23.83 -5.33 -18.43
C SER A 856 24.94 -4.84 -19.36
N LEU A 857 24.90 -3.57 -19.73
CA LEU A 857 25.90 -2.99 -20.64
C LEU A 857 27.29 -2.90 -20.02
N VAL A 858 27.40 -2.57 -18.74
CA VAL A 858 28.69 -2.33 -18.06
C VAL A 858 29.28 -3.64 -17.54
N THR A 859 28.53 -4.34 -16.69
CA THR A 859 29.03 -5.55 -16.00
C THR A 859 28.89 -6.82 -16.82
N GLN A 860 28.15 -6.79 -17.94
CA GLN A 860 27.81 -7.97 -18.76
C GLN A 860 27.14 -9.13 -18.00
N GLN A 861 26.57 -8.81 -16.84
CA GLN A 861 25.81 -9.79 -16.05
C GLN A 861 24.37 -9.88 -16.56
N PRO A 862 23.67 -11.02 -16.38
CA PRO A 862 22.26 -11.14 -16.67
C PRO A 862 21.45 -10.09 -15.91
N LEU A 863 20.45 -9.47 -16.56
CA LEU A 863 19.50 -8.60 -15.90
C LEU A 863 18.68 -9.41 -14.86
N GLY A 864 18.09 -8.75 -13.88
CA GLY A 864 17.22 -9.35 -12.88
C GLY A 864 15.74 -9.17 -13.20
N GLY A 865 14.91 -10.10 -12.71
CA GLY A 865 13.44 -10.01 -12.76
C GLY A 865 12.81 -10.70 -13.98
N LYS A 866 11.59 -11.23 -13.79
CA LYS A 866 10.81 -11.93 -14.83
C LYS A 866 10.47 -11.02 -16.02
N ALA A 867 10.08 -9.78 -15.75
CA ALA A 867 9.70 -8.82 -16.79
C ALA A 867 10.81 -8.48 -17.79
N GLN A 868 12.07 -8.64 -17.39
CA GLN A 868 13.25 -8.39 -18.22
C GLN A 868 13.87 -9.69 -18.76
N PHE A 869 13.18 -10.81 -18.62
CA PHE A 869 13.72 -12.14 -18.90
C PHE A 869 15.10 -12.34 -18.24
N GLY A 870 15.16 -11.96 -16.95
CA GLY A 870 16.39 -11.95 -16.16
C GLY A 870 16.74 -13.29 -15.56
N GLY A 871 17.94 -13.38 -14.98
CA GLY A 871 18.42 -14.54 -14.24
C GLY A 871 18.16 -14.43 -12.75
N GLN A 872 18.33 -15.54 -12.03
CA GLN A 872 18.30 -15.58 -10.58
C GLN A 872 19.57 -14.95 -10.01
N ARG A 873 19.43 -14.24 -8.88
CA ARG A 873 20.56 -13.69 -8.16
C ARG A 873 21.21 -14.77 -7.29
N PHE A 874 22.45 -15.11 -7.59
CA PHE A 874 23.31 -15.92 -6.74
C PHE A 874 24.08 -14.97 -5.81
N GLY A 875 23.55 -14.76 -4.61
CA GLY A 875 24.06 -13.78 -3.66
C GLY A 875 25.32 -14.24 -2.93
N GLU A 876 25.84 -13.38 -2.07
CA GLU A 876 27.05 -13.65 -1.27
C GLU A 876 26.87 -14.87 -0.34
N MET A 877 25.68 -15.01 0.28
CA MET A 877 25.41 -16.15 1.17
C MET A 877 25.36 -17.49 0.43
N GLU A 878 24.83 -17.51 -0.81
CA GLU A 878 24.82 -18.70 -1.68
C GLU A 878 26.22 -19.09 -2.11
N VAL A 879 27.11 -18.12 -2.34
CA VAL A 879 28.53 -18.35 -2.59
C VAL A 879 29.17 -19.05 -1.40
N TRP A 880 28.93 -18.57 -0.18
CA TRP A 880 29.42 -19.22 1.06
C TRP A 880 28.93 -20.65 1.22
N ALA A 881 27.70 -20.94 0.81
CA ALA A 881 27.17 -22.29 0.85
C ALA A 881 27.95 -23.24 -0.10
N LEU A 882 28.27 -22.79 -1.32
CA LEU A 882 29.10 -23.59 -2.24
C LEU A 882 30.53 -23.74 -1.74
N GLU A 883 31.11 -22.74 -1.11
CA GLU A 883 32.41 -22.82 -0.47
C GLU A 883 32.42 -23.86 0.65
N ALA A 884 31.39 -23.89 1.48
CA ALA A 884 31.22 -24.86 2.56
C ALA A 884 31.12 -26.31 2.04
N TYR A 885 30.46 -26.51 0.89
CA TYR A 885 30.41 -27.82 0.23
C TYR A 885 31.72 -28.18 -0.50
N GLY A 886 32.66 -27.26 -0.65
CA GLY A 886 33.87 -27.46 -1.44
C GLY A 886 33.64 -27.62 -2.94
N ALA A 887 32.52 -27.13 -3.45
CA ALA A 887 32.11 -27.23 -4.86
C ALA A 887 32.77 -26.16 -5.72
N ALA A 888 34.09 -26.19 -5.87
CA ALA A 888 34.85 -25.15 -6.57
C ALA A 888 34.50 -25.01 -8.05
N TYR A 889 34.29 -26.11 -8.76
CA TYR A 889 33.91 -26.07 -10.18
C TYR A 889 32.54 -25.48 -10.42
N THR A 890 31.58 -25.82 -9.57
CA THR A 890 30.22 -25.24 -9.63
C THR A 890 30.25 -23.74 -9.36
N LEU A 891 31.03 -23.30 -8.37
CA LEU A 891 31.21 -21.88 -8.07
C LEU A 891 31.86 -21.13 -9.24
N GLN A 892 32.89 -21.69 -9.84
CA GLN A 892 33.55 -21.11 -11.03
C GLN A 892 32.59 -20.98 -12.20
N GLU A 893 31.77 -21.99 -12.46
CA GLU A 893 30.75 -21.97 -13.49
C GLU A 893 29.72 -20.86 -13.26
N MET A 894 29.23 -20.71 -12.01
CA MET A 894 28.30 -19.67 -11.64
C MET A 894 28.85 -18.26 -11.82
N LEU A 895 30.13 -18.07 -11.51
CA LEU A 895 30.79 -16.75 -11.59
C LEU A 895 31.23 -16.35 -13.00
N THR A 896 31.40 -17.30 -13.91
CA THR A 896 32.01 -17.08 -15.25
C THR A 896 31.05 -17.37 -16.39
N ILE A 897 30.96 -18.60 -16.85
CA ILE A 897 30.21 -18.97 -18.06
C ILE A 897 28.69 -18.77 -17.97
N LYS A 898 28.12 -18.83 -16.78
CA LYS A 898 26.70 -18.55 -16.54
C LYS A 898 26.39 -17.07 -16.30
N SER A 899 27.38 -16.22 -16.11
CA SER A 899 27.21 -14.83 -15.73
C SER A 899 27.88 -13.87 -16.72
N ASP A 900 29.11 -13.46 -16.44
CA ASP A 900 29.75 -12.30 -17.10
C ASP A 900 30.93 -12.59 -18.00
N ASP A 901 31.29 -13.84 -18.19
CA ASP A 901 32.28 -14.21 -19.23
C ASP A 901 31.62 -14.25 -20.62
N VAL A 902 31.75 -13.15 -21.38
CA VAL A 902 31.11 -12.98 -22.71
C VAL A 902 31.51 -14.09 -23.70
N ASN A 903 32.81 -14.35 -23.82
CA ASN A 903 33.28 -15.35 -24.74
C ASN A 903 32.99 -16.77 -24.25
N GLY A 904 33.15 -17.01 -22.96
CA GLY A 904 32.87 -18.30 -22.33
C GLY A 904 31.41 -18.74 -22.44
N ARG A 905 30.48 -17.84 -22.23
CA ARG A 905 29.04 -18.17 -22.33
C ARG A 905 28.62 -18.51 -23.78
N ASN A 906 29.14 -17.79 -24.76
CA ASN A 906 28.82 -18.06 -26.17
C ASN A 906 29.38 -19.44 -26.60
N ARG A 907 30.62 -19.74 -26.21
CA ARG A 907 31.24 -21.05 -26.50
C ARG A 907 30.56 -22.19 -25.75
N ALA A 908 30.15 -21.95 -24.49
CA ALA A 908 29.41 -22.92 -23.72
C ALA A 908 28.07 -23.25 -24.36
N TYR A 909 27.33 -22.25 -24.83
CA TYR A 909 26.07 -22.44 -25.54
C TYR A 909 26.28 -23.23 -26.85
N GLU A 910 27.31 -22.87 -27.64
CA GLU A 910 27.70 -23.60 -28.87
C GLU A 910 28.05 -25.06 -28.59
N SER A 911 28.84 -25.31 -27.54
CA SER A 911 29.23 -26.66 -27.13
C SER A 911 28.05 -27.51 -26.71
N ILE A 912 27.08 -26.92 -25.96
CA ILE A 912 25.85 -27.60 -25.58
C ILE A 912 25.03 -27.98 -26.81
N VAL A 913 24.87 -27.08 -27.77
CA VAL A 913 24.12 -27.34 -29.01
C VAL A 913 24.78 -28.45 -29.84
N LYS A 914 26.13 -28.47 -29.89
CA LYS A 914 26.89 -29.49 -30.64
C LYS A 914 27.05 -30.81 -29.89
N GLY A 915 26.77 -30.83 -28.60
CA GLY A 915 27.01 -31.98 -27.72
C GLY A 915 28.49 -32.17 -27.33
N ASP A 916 29.31 -31.14 -27.47
CA ASP A 916 30.74 -31.15 -27.12
C ASP A 916 30.96 -30.77 -25.64
N ASN A 917 32.15 -31.04 -25.13
CA ASN A 917 32.51 -30.63 -23.77
C ASN A 917 32.65 -29.11 -23.70
N ILE A 918 32.17 -28.56 -22.57
CA ILE A 918 32.23 -27.12 -22.32
C ILE A 918 33.70 -26.69 -22.16
N PRO A 919 34.14 -25.63 -22.85
CA PRO A 919 35.52 -25.13 -22.76
C PRO A 919 35.78 -24.48 -21.39
N ARG A 920 37.06 -24.32 -21.06
CA ARG A 920 37.47 -23.64 -19.83
C ARG A 920 36.92 -22.19 -19.79
N PRO A 921 36.48 -21.73 -18.61
CA PRO A 921 36.04 -20.36 -18.45
C PRO A 921 37.18 -19.36 -18.63
N GLY A 922 36.80 -18.15 -19.06
CA GLY A 922 37.68 -16.99 -19.15
C GLY A 922 37.66 -16.12 -17.91
N ILE A 923 38.10 -14.87 -18.07
CA ILE A 923 38.06 -13.86 -16.98
C ILE A 923 36.69 -13.14 -16.97
N PRO A 924 36.05 -13.01 -15.81
CA PRO A 924 34.81 -12.26 -15.70
C PRO A 924 34.96 -10.78 -16.10
N GLU A 925 34.01 -10.23 -16.85
CA GLU A 925 34.02 -8.80 -17.23
C GLU A 925 33.89 -7.89 -16.03
N SER A 926 33.17 -8.29 -14.97
CA SER A 926 33.04 -7.54 -13.71
C SER A 926 34.40 -7.36 -13.02
N PHE A 927 35.29 -8.36 -13.10
CA PHE A 927 36.66 -8.24 -12.61
C PHE A 927 37.48 -7.23 -13.43
N LYS A 928 37.35 -7.23 -14.75
CA LYS A 928 38.00 -6.22 -15.61
C LYS A 928 37.52 -4.81 -15.28
N VAL A 929 36.20 -4.63 -15.04
CA VAL A 929 35.64 -3.34 -14.60
C VAL A 929 36.22 -2.92 -13.26
N LEU A 930 36.34 -3.84 -12.31
CA LEU A 930 36.94 -3.55 -10.98
C LEU A 930 38.38 -3.08 -11.11
N VAL A 931 39.21 -3.78 -11.94
CA VAL A 931 40.58 -3.38 -12.17
C VAL A 931 40.68 -1.98 -12.80
N ARG A 932 39.79 -1.64 -13.73
CA ARG A 932 39.74 -0.30 -14.33
C ARG A 932 39.30 0.78 -13.34
N GLU A 933 38.33 0.45 -12.49
CA GLU A 933 37.91 1.36 -11.42
C GLU A 933 39.04 1.62 -10.42
N LEU A 934 39.78 0.60 -10.01
CA LEU A 934 40.94 0.73 -9.14
C LEU A 934 42.06 1.55 -9.81
N GLN A 935 42.35 1.31 -11.11
CA GLN A 935 43.28 2.14 -11.88
C GLN A 935 42.84 3.61 -11.93
N SER A 936 41.52 3.89 -12.00
CA SER A 936 40.98 5.25 -12.03
C SER A 936 41.23 6.04 -10.74
N ILE A 937 41.35 5.36 -9.62
CA ILE A 937 41.68 5.97 -8.30
C ILE A 937 43.18 5.93 -8.01
N GLY A 938 44.01 5.53 -8.95
CA GLY A 938 45.49 5.54 -8.86
C GLY A 938 46.12 4.27 -8.30
N LEU A 939 45.36 3.17 -8.19
CA LEU A 939 45.87 1.85 -7.80
C LEU A 939 46.09 1.00 -9.05
N ASP A 940 47.32 0.49 -9.23
CA ASP A 940 47.63 -0.45 -10.31
C ASP A 940 47.61 -1.87 -9.80
N ILE A 941 46.84 -2.73 -10.48
CA ILE A 941 46.72 -4.15 -10.18
C ILE A 941 47.25 -4.95 -11.36
N THR A 942 48.31 -5.72 -11.13
CA THR A 942 48.87 -6.66 -12.10
C THR A 942 48.72 -8.08 -11.56
N VAL A 943 48.38 -9.01 -12.45
CA VAL A 943 48.27 -10.44 -12.14
C VAL A 943 49.42 -11.15 -12.79
N ALA A 944 50.24 -11.84 -11.98
CA ALA A 944 51.37 -12.61 -12.48
C ALA A 944 51.21 -14.10 -12.22
N LYS A 945 51.68 -14.95 -13.14
CA LYS A 945 51.76 -16.38 -12.90
C LYS A 945 52.86 -16.70 -11.90
N LYS A 946 52.85 -17.89 -11.32
CA LYS A 946 53.97 -18.40 -10.44
C LYS A 946 55.38 -18.23 -11.03
N ASN A 947 55.50 -18.16 -12.36
CA ASN A 947 56.76 -17.96 -13.06
C ASN A 947 57.13 -16.48 -13.20
N GLY A 948 56.43 -15.54 -12.54
CA GLY A 948 56.72 -14.11 -12.64
C GLY A 948 56.30 -13.45 -13.94
N VAL A 949 55.63 -14.15 -14.84
CA VAL A 949 55.15 -13.59 -16.11
C VAL A 949 53.80 -12.90 -15.86
N GLU A 950 53.73 -11.62 -16.13
CA GLU A 950 52.49 -10.84 -16.05
C GLU A 950 51.45 -11.33 -17.06
N VAL A 951 50.21 -11.44 -16.64
CA VAL A 951 49.07 -11.80 -17.48
C VAL A 951 48.36 -10.51 -17.87
N ASP A 952 48.29 -10.22 -19.16
CA ASP A 952 47.46 -9.14 -19.64
C ASP A 952 45.97 -9.56 -19.47
N LEU A 953 45.30 -8.93 -18.49
CA LEU A 953 43.90 -9.17 -18.19
C LEU A 953 42.94 -8.69 -19.30
N MET A 954 43.45 -7.91 -20.25
CA MET A 954 42.67 -7.32 -21.33
C MET A 954 42.84 -8.04 -22.66
N SER A 955 43.84 -8.93 -22.79
CA SER A 955 44.03 -9.73 -24.00
C SER A 955 42.98 -10.84 -24.08
N ASP A 956 42.41 -11.04 -25.24
CA ASP A 956 41.52 -12.17 -25.48
C ASP A 956 42.31 -13.48 -25.38
N MET A 957 41.80 -14.43 -24.60
CA MET A 957 42.39 -15.76 -24.44
C MET A 957 42.56 -16.54 -25.74
N GLU A 958 42.07 -16.07 -26.88
CA GLU A 958 42.24 -16.66 -28.19
C GLU A 958 43.70 -16.58 -28.70
N ASP A 959 44.40 -15.51 -28.38
CA ASP A 959 45.79 -15.37 -28.77
C ASP A 959 46.74 -16.26 -27.95
N LEU A 960 46.38 -16.55 -26.73
CA LEU A 960 47.12 -17.49 -25.85
C LEU A 960 46.91 -18.97 -26.25
N ARG A 961 45.82 -19.31 -26.92
CA ARG A 961 45.57 -20.68 -27.44
C ARG A 961 46.28 -20.98 -28.74
N LYS A 962 46.54 -19.99 -29.56
CA LYS A 962 47.33 -20.17 -30.80
C LYS A 962 48.80 -20.40 -30.54
N ALA A 963 49.30 -20.05 -29.36
CA ALA A 963 50.70 -20.18 -28.95
C ALA A 963 51.00 -21.42 -28.07
N ALA A 964 50.00 -22.22 -27.67
CA ALA A 964 50.22 -23.37 -26.78
C ALA A 964 50.27 -24.71 -27.54
N PRO A 965 51.25 -25.58 -27.31
CA PRO A 965 51.30 -26.93 -27.89
C PRO A 965 50.15 -27.78 -27.33
N LYS A 966 49.56 -28.66 -28.15
CA LYS A 966 48.50 -29.60 -27.77
C LYS A 966 49.03 -30.50 -26.64
N ARG A 967 48.58 -30.22 -25.43
CA ARG A 967 48.89 -31.05 -24.22
C ARG A 967 47.75 -31.99 -23.92
N THR A 968 48.06 -33.14 -23.35
CA THR A 968 47.09 -34.17 -22.96
C THR A 968 46.37 -33.81 -21.66
N LEU A 969 45.16 -34.35 -21.43
CA LEU A 969 44.32 -34.11 -20.24
C LEU A 969 45.06 -34.26 -18.91
N SER A 970 46.06 -35.14 -18.79
CA SER A 970 46.85 -35.37 -17.57
C SER A 970 47.82 -34.23 -17.21
N ASP A 971 48.26 -33.46 -18.19
CA ASP A 971 49.18 -32.33 -17.97
C ASP A 971 48.43 -31.10 -17.51
N ILE A 972 47.13 -31.04 -17.82
CA ILE A 972 46.23 -29.94 -17.54
C ILE A 972 45.74 -29.96 -16.09
N ASP A 973 45.49 -31.18 -15.53
CA ASP A 973 45.04 -31.33 -14.14
C ASP A 973 46.13 -30.97 -13.12
N SER A 974 47.40 -31.18 -13.48
CA SER A 974 48.53 -30.82 -12.61
C SER A 974 48.80 -29.31 -12.54
N GLU A 975 48.45 -28.54 -13.59
CA GLU A 975 48.57 -27.07 -13.60
C GLU A 975 47.41 -26.38 -12.92
N LEU A 976 46.16 -26.92 -12.98
CA LEU A 976 44.99 -26.40 -12.26
C LEU A 976 45.11 -26.56 -10.74
N LEU A 977 45.70 -27.63 -10.27
CA LEU A 977 45.99 -27.83 -8.85
C LEU A 977 47.02 -26.85 -8.29
N ASN A 978 47.76 -26.17 -9.16
CA ASN A 978 48.82 -25.21 -8.80
C ASN A 978 48.37 -23.73 -8.92
N ILE A 979 47.15 -23.46 -9.36
CA ILE A 979 46.54 -22.12 -9.28
C ILE A 979 45.75 -22.05 -8.01
N ASN A 980 46.39 -21.70 -6.91
CA ASN A 980 45.71 -21.37 -5.66
C ASN A 980 44.99 -20.02 -5.86
N PHE A 981 43.76 -20.08 -6.36
CA PHE A 981 42.84 -18.93 -6.37
C PHE A 981 42.40 -18.51 -4.96
N PHE A 982 42.71 -19.30 -3.94
CA PHE A 982 42.27 -19.10 -2.55
C PHE A 982 43.45 -18.96 -1.57
N ASP A 983 44.64 -18.58 -2.03
CA ASP A 983 45.68 -18.22 -1.06
C ASP A 983 45.43 -16.79 -0.54
N THR A 984 44.39 -16.66 0.27
CA THR A 984 44.07 -15.44 1.05
C THR A 984 44.99 -15.25 2.25
N SER A 985 46.05 -16.05 2.39
CA SER A 985 47.08 -15.90 3.41
C SER A 985 48.17 -14.87 3.07
N ALA A 986 48.08 -14.22 1.92
CA ALA A 986 48.93 -13.06 1.62
C ALA A 986 48.32 -11.78 2.23
N THR A 987 48.57 -11.58 3.53
CA THR A 987 48.75 -10.29 4.18
C THR A 987 47.65 -9.25 4.02
N LEU A 988 46.56 -9.42 4.74
CA LEU A 988 45.91 -8.29 5.45
C LEU A 988 46.64 -8.11 6.79
N GLY A 989 47.93 -7.86 6.75
CA GLY A 989 48.74 -7.37 7.80
C GLY A 989 49.25 -5.98 7.40
N GLU A 990 48.84 -4.98 8.14
CA GLU A 990 49.32 -3.61 8.11
C GLU A 990 48.90 -2.74 6.87
N ILE A 991 47.66 -2.24 6.92
CA ILE A 991 47.41 -0.77 6.87
C ILE A 991 46.09 -0.52 7.61
#